data_f121ca9b82e5f2e9d2a853c577ae6b22
#
_entry.id   f121ca9b82e5f2e9d2a853c577ae6b22
#
_cell.length_a   1.000
_cell.length_b   1.000
_cell.length_c   1.000
_cell.angle_alpha   90.00
_cell.angle_beta   90.00
_cell.angle_gamma   90.00
#
_symmetry.space_group_name_H-M   'P 1'
#
loop_
_entity.id
_entity.type
_entity.pdbx_description
1 polymer ?
#
loop_
_entity_poly.entity_id
_entity_poly.type
_entity_poly.pdbx_seq_one_letter_code
_entity_poly.pdbx_strand_id
1 'polypeptide(L)'
;MRKSIFAAFLALCFAMMAYELDSKALSPVKHMHTARHAKIDLVKDGKLQFAIAADLTLENGIKKKDDRSIGMAVEILSEAFFKCTGNRPEVFSPEDNEKLSAYKYKIVLGPSALATVHGIDANALPPQGFQVKTIKGGILIVGNDTTTQENASPRGRGTLFGALDFTERFLGVRYFFPGEVGTYWPVIKDLAIKPVNYMDAPYFLSRSGQYHLWTFTGKQENIDKYGELAGGLKKGDVSFRTYYRFASWENMPTHNPTPEALAMAYPDKLSTIFFTNHNGRMYYNPKAHLGNLFDFTNLEFADLLVESWKTYLSGAEMIGKCPRKKFGYGLICNENAVGFGNCDTYLSNAEIFGNKVIMGEKLITDADKARPASALMANVYGRFIKYLAEKVEKELPGKKLLFLAYYNSEYAPIDPRFNKWPSNVEIILCNGKAAPKRILDPKVREDFIKQAKEWTEVLGHPVRNLWLYDEYGNPFCKAVMGEFVGELPKALGPYLGRGNLFFDSGLQLPYYTSFYSAFRYMWNPNWNADAAIEEHFPLFYGKEAGKYLIKFHRLLKNECYKVYLEQGVSVPLYPAKVIDEMEDLLKKAEAAIPKDSIEMRRFKIYAMPWAKNFEAQRVQQSYKKPVFKAVRLAGGESITVDGKDDEQVWKRAQPLEFINPIGSNEKPKFAPEVKVAWNDKGIYINMKTPEKPEMEKSFWSNCGYEIFFMPTPHEQKYQLALDANCKIYFGVQRVLPLPGPTNSGEQLKGLELKTEVLKDGWKCELFIPFTAFEEGAPKAGDIWNFNMVRNKLTEPREVIATSLTLGNHHNYNMYGKLEFAK
;
A
#
# COMPACT_ATOMS: atom_id res chain seq x y z
N MET A 1 -46.49 -26.16 -25.77
CA MET A 1 -45.46 -27.19 -25.76
C MET A 1 -44.02 -26.73 -26.12
N ARG A 2 -43.76 -25.66 -26.90
CA ARG A 2 -42.39 -25.18 -27.21
C ARG A 2 -41.68 -24.32 -26.14
N LYS A 3 -42.45 -23.72 -25.23
CA LYS A 3 -41.87 -22.91 -24.12
C LYS A 3 -41.39 -23.73 -22.91
N SER A 4 -41.92 -24.94 -22.74
CA SER A 4 -41.53 -25.83 -21.63
C SER A 4 -40.27 -26.63 -21.91
N ILE A 5 -39.86 -26.79 -23.17
CA ILE A 5 -38.62 -27.53 -23.55
C ILE A 5 -37.40 -26.62 -23.43
N PHE A 6 -37.57 -25.32 -23.63
CA PHE A 6 -36.44 -24.35 -23.49
C PHE A 6 -36.06 -24.09 -22.06
N ALA A 7 -37.00 -24.13 -21.11
CA ALA A 7 -36.71 -24.01 -19.67
C ALA A 7 -36.04 -25.27 -19.11
N ALA A 8 -36.37 -26.46 -19.66
CA ALA A 8 -35.72 -27.71 -19.25
C ALA A 8 -34.29 -27.86 -19.78
N PHE A 9 -33.97 -27.23 -20.93
CA PHE A 9 -32.61 -27.25 -21.48
C PHE A 9 -31.65 -26.25 -20.80
N LEU A 10 -32.16 -25.12 -20.29
CA LEU A 10 -31.37 -24.20 -19.45
C LEU A 10 -31.10 -24.76 -18.05
N ALA A 11 -31.97 -25.60 -17.52
CA ALA A 11 -31.81 -26.28 -16.22
C ALA A 11 -30.79 -27.46 -16.28
N LEU A 12 -30.51 -28.01 -17.45
CA LEU A 12 -29.58 -29.15 -17.60
C LEU A 12 -28.11 -28.73 -17.77
N CYS A 13 -27.83 -27.46 -18.05
CA CYS A 13 -26.43 -26.99 -18.16
C CYS A 13 -25.79 -26.54 -16.84
N PHE A 14 -26.51 -26.55 -15.72
CA PHE A 14 -26.00 -26.24 -14.39
C PHE A 14 -25.78 -27.48 -13.51
N ALA A 15 -25.82 -28.67 -14.09
CA ALA A 15 -25.56 -29.89 -13.38
C ALA A 15 -24.06 -30.23 -13.42
N MET A 16 -23.49 -30.34 -12.24
CA MET A 16 -22.17 -30.88 -11.93
C MET A 16 -20.96 -29.94 -12.19
N MET A 17 -20.75 -28.91 -11.39
CA MET A 17 -19.39 -28.68 -10.94
C MET A 17 -19.03 -29.87 -10.03
N ALA A 18 -18.33 -30.84 -10.58
CA ALA A 18 -17.76 -31.89 -9.77
C ALA A 18 -16.81 -31.22 -8.78
N TYR A 19 -17.06 -31.38 -7.50
CA TYR A 19 -16.14 -31.02 -6.45
C TYR A 19 -14.75 -31.58 -6.81
N GLU A 20 -13.76 -30.70 -6.91
CA GLU A 20 -12.38 -31.04 -7.20
C GLU A 20 -11.50 -30.59 -6.05
N LEU A 21 -11.05 -31.54 -5.21
CA LEU A 21 -10.20 -31.26 -4.05
C LEU A 21 -8.92 -30.50 -4.46
N ASP A 22 -8.37 -30.83 -5.61
CA ASP A 22 -7.13 -30.30 -6.15
C ASP A 22 -7.38 -29.28 -7.28
N SER A 23 -8.47 -28.51 -7.17
CA SER A 23 -8.69 -27.41 -8.11
C SER A 23 -7.47 -26.49 -8.18
N LYS A 24 -6.99 -26.27 -9.42
CA LYS A 24 -5.84 -25.38 -9.69
C LYS A 24 -6.12 -23.92 -9.32
N ALA A 25 -7.39 -23.52 -9.19
CA ALA A 25 -7.80 -22.18 -8.79
C ALA A 25 -7.72 -21.96 -7.28
N LEU A 26 -7.62 -23.02 -6.49
CA LEU A 26 -7.48 -22.96 -5.03
C LEU A 26 -6.03 -23.20 -4.60
N SER A 27 -5.72 -22.84 -3.36
CA SER A 27 -4.39 -23.10 -2.78
C SER A 27 -4.12 -24.60 -2.74
N PRO A 28 -2.93 -25.09 -3.15
CA PRO A 28 -2.57 -26.47 -2.99
C PRO A 28 -2.53 -26.85 -1.50
N VAL A 29 -2.97 -28.06 -1.18
CA VAL A 29 -3.03 -28.58 0.20
C VAL A 29 -2.07 -29.75 0.38
N LYS A 30 -1.70 -30.03 1.65
CA LYS A 30 -0.91 -31.21 1.99
C LYS A 30 -1.83 -32.41 2.21
N HIS A 31 -1.81 -33.36 1.31
CA HIS A 31 -2.54 -34.62 1.48
C HIS A 31 -1.94 -35.47 2.60
N MET A 32 -2.82 -36.13 3.32
CA MET A 32 -2.47 -37.06 4.39
C MET A 32 -3.11 -38.43 4.12
N HIS A 33 -2.67 -39.45 4.85
CA HIS A 33 -3.25 -40.76 4.69
C HIS A 33 -4.75 -40.75 4.99
N THR A 34 -5.53 -41.28 4.06
CA THR A 34 -7.00 -41.31 4.14
C THR A 34 -7.50 -42.75 4.31
N ALA A 35 -8.23 -42.97 5.40
CA ALA A 35 -8.90 -44.27 5.63
C ALA A 35 -10.00 -44.47 4.57
N ARG A 36 -10.17 -45.70 4.11
CA ARG A 36 -11.24 -46.06 3.18
C ARG A 36 -12.59 -46.13 3.90
N HIS A 37 -13.56 -45.42 3.42
CA HIS A 37 -14.96 -45.48 3.83
C HIS A 37 -15.87 -45.03 2.69
N ALA A 38 -17.19 -45.26 2.81
CA ALA A 38 -18.14 -44.77 1.84
C ALA A 38 -18.15 -43.24 1.76
N LYS A 39 -18.55 -42.68 0.63
CA LYS A 39 -18.80 -41.26 0.47
C LYS A 39 -19.82 -40.75 1.52
N ILE A 40 -19.71 -39.48 1.88
CA ILE A 40 -20.57 -38.81 2.84
C ILE A 40 -21.53 -37.91 2.04
N ASP A 41 -22.80 -38.28 2.00
CA ASP A 41 -23.83 -37.52 1.30
C ASP A 41 -24.33 -36.42 2.27
N LEU A 42 -23.73 -35.21 2.18
CA LEU A 42 -24.10 -34.08 3.04
C LEU A 42 -25.42 -33.42 2.64
N VAL A 43 -25.68 -33.37 1.32
CA VAL A 43 -26.95 -32.85 0.78
C VAL A 43 -27.51 -33.89 -0.18
N LYS A 44 -28.82 -34.21 -0.03
CA LYS A 44 -29.53 -35.10 -0.91
C LYS A 44 -30.93 -34.54 -1.18
N ASP A 45 -31.26 -34.39 -2.47
CA ASP A 45 -32.53 -33.80 -2.93
C ASP A 45 -32.79 -32.42 -2.28
N GLY A 46 -31.76 -31.60 -2.17
CA GLY A 46 -31.80 -30.28 -1.51
C GLY A 46 -31.84 -30.30 0.02
N LYS A 47 -31.94 -31.47 0.67
CA LYS A 47 -32.06 -31.61 2.13
C LYS A 47 -30.71 -31.92 2.77
N LEU A 48 -30.43 -31.25 3.88
CA LEU A 48 -29.22 -31.49 4.67
C LEU A 48 -29.34 -32.86 5.38
N GLN A 49 -28.30 -33.68 5.35
CA GLN A 49 -28.19 -34.98 5.99
C GLN A 49 -27.32 -34.97 7.23
N PHE A 50 -26.96 -33.78 7.73
CA PHE A 50 -26.02 -33.60 8.83
C PHE A 50 -26.43 -32.47 9.77
N ALA A 51 -25.86 -32.48 10.98
CA ALA A 51 -25.81 -31.37 11.91
C ALA A 51 -24.36 -30.91 12.11
N ILE A 52 -24.16 -29.70 12.57
CA ILE A 52 -22.86 -29.17 13.02
C ILE A 52 -22.72 -29.49 14.51
N ALA A 53 -21.59 -30.08 14.91
CA ALA A 53 -21.21 -30.29 16.29
C ALA A 53 -20.03 -29.35 16.64
N ALA A 54 -20.23 -28.41 17.57
CA ALA A 54 -19.23 -27.40 17.95
C ALA A 54 -19.31 -27.09 19.46
N ASP A 55 -18.17 -27.15 20.14
CA ASP A 55 -18.08 -26.74 21.54
C ASP A 55 -17.77 -25.24 21.63
N LEU A 56 -18.82 -24.43 21.74
CA LEU A 56 -18.70 -22.99 21.88
C LEU A 56 -18.26 -22.56 23.29
N THR A 57 -18.21 -23.46 24.26
CA THR A 57 -17.73 -23.14 25.63
C THR A 57 -16.22 -22.90 25.64
N LEU A 58 -15.49 -23.49 24.71
CA LEU A 58 -14.05 -23.27 24.55
C LEU A 58 -13.71 -21.77 24.25
N GLU A 59 -14.69 -21.00 23.84
CA GLU A 59 -14.54 -19.57 23.54
C GLU A 59 -15.16 -18.64 24.59
N ASN A 60 -15.53 -19.19 25.74
CA ASN A 60 -16.04 -18.43 26.86
C ASN A 60 -14.97 -17.44 27.35
N GLY A 61 -15.38 -16.16 27.54
CA GLY A 61 -14.47 -15.09 27.94
C GLY A 61 -13.86 -14.31 26.76
N ILE A 62 -13.97 -14.78 25.51
CA ILE A 62 -13.58 -14.03 24.33
C ILE A 62 -14.64 -12.96 24.05
N LYS A 63 -14.28 -11.69 24.32
CA LYS A 63 -15.22 -10.56 24.22
C LYS A 63 -15.59 -10.16 22.81
N LYS A 64 -14.61 -10.20 21.88
CA LYS A 64 -14.85 -9.78 20.49
C LYS A 64 -15.32 -10.99 19.67
N LYS A 65 -16.43 -10.81 18.95
CA LYS A 65 -16.98 -11.83 18.05
C LYS A 65 -15.95 -12.32 17.02
N ASP A 66 -15.22 -11.39 16.40
CA ASP A 66 -14.23 -11.68 15.36
C ASP A 66 -13.01 -12.46 15.86
N ASP A 67 -12.85 -12.59 17.16
CA ASP A 67 -11.78 -13.35 17.80
C ASP A 67 -12.17 -14.80 18.09
N ARG A 68 -13.44 -15.17 17.84
CA ARG A 68 -13.97 -16.51 18.05
C ARG A 68 -13.80 -17.35 16.79
N SER A 69 -12.90 -18.31 16.81
CA SER A 69 -12.62 -19.17 15.66
C SER A 69 -13.74 -20.17 15.36
N ILE A 70 -14.19 -20.89 16.40
CA ILE A 70 -15.20 -21.95 16.28
C ILE A 70 -16.58 -21.34 16.01
N GLY A 71 -16.97 -20.30 16.75
CA GLY A 71 -18.24 -19.61 16.57
C GLY A 71 -18.38 -18.99 15.17
N MET A 72 -17.31 -18.38 14.65
CA MET A 72 -17.30 -17.87 13.30
C MET A 72 -17.29 -18.99 12.23
N ALA A 73 -16.65 -20.12 12.49
CA ALA A 73 -16.68 -21.29 11.61
C ALA A 73 -18.11 -21.84 11.48
N VAL A 74 -18.85 -21.91 12.59
CA VAL A 74 -20.29 -22.27 12.59
C VAL A 74 -21.09 -21.32 11.72
N GLU A 75 -20.88 -20.00 11.86
CA GLU A 75 -21.60 -18.99 11.07
C GLU A 75 -21.31 -19.12 9.58
N ILE A 76 -20.02 -19.26 9.21
CA ILE A 76 -19.59 -19.40 7.81
C ILE A 76 -20.21 -20.63 7.15
N LEU A 77 -20.13 -21.79 7.81
CA LEU A 77 -20.72 -23.01 7.26
C LEU A 77 -22.24 -22.91 7.16
N SER A 78 -22.89 -22.41 8.22
CA SER A 78 -24.35 -22.29 8.25
C SER A 78 -24.86 -21.35 7.16
N GLU A 79 -24.19 -20.21 6.95
CA GLU A 79 -24.54 -19.27 5.89
C GLU A 79 -24.27 -19.87 4.51
N ALA A 80 -23.15 -20.54 4.30
CA ALA A 80 -22.80 -21.14 3.02
C ALA A 80 -23.82 -22.23 2.62
N PHE A 81 -24.17 -23.14 3.54
CA PHE A 81 -25.20 -24.15 3.25
C PHE A 81 -26.57 -23.51 3.02
N PHE A 82 -26.96 -22.50 3.80
CA PHE A 82 -28.21 -21.80 3.60
C PHE A 82 -28.28 -21.13 2.21
N LYS A 83 -27.26 -20.41 1.82
CA LYS A 83 -27.19 -19.73 0.51
C LYS A 83 -27.17 -20.71 -0.66
N CYS A 84 -26.52 -21.88 -0.49
CA CYS A 84 -26.37 -22.86 -1.55
C CYS A 84 -27.57 -23.84 -1.66
N THR A 85 -28.30 -24.11 -0.55
CA THR A 85 -29.37 -25.16 -0.52
C THR A 85 -30.74 -24.65 -0.08
N GLY A 86 -30.82 -23.43 0.46
CA GLY A 86 -32.02 -22.90 1.12
C GLY A 86 -32.24 -23.42 2.55
N ASN A 87 -31.36 -24.31 3.06
CA ASN A 87 -31.50 -24.92 4.38
C ASN A 87 -30.31 -24.57 5.27
N ARG A 88 -30.62 -24.26 6.54
CA ARG A 88 -29.60 -23.97 7.56
C ARG A 88 -29.36 -25.20 8.42
N PRO A 89 -28.12 -25.66 8.64
CA PRO A 89 -27.84 -26.78 9.51
C PRO A 89 -28.14 -26.45 10.98
N GLU A 90 -28.62 -27.41 11.71
CA GLU A 90 -28.73 -27.31 13.18
C GLU A 90 -27.35 -27.45 13.82
N VAL A 91 -27.18 -26.82 14.98
CA VAL A 91 -25.90 -26.75 15.70
C VAL A 91 -26.09 -27.25 17.14
N PHE A 92 -25.27 -28.20 17.53
CA PHE A 92 -25.34 -28.82 18.86
C PHE A 92 -23.94 -28.87 19.50
N SER A 93 -23.91 -29.06 20.84
CA SER A 93 -22.66 -29.44 21.51
C SER A 93 -22.21 -30.82 21.00
N PRO A 94 -20.90 -31.08 20.89
CA PRO A 94 -20.38 -32.42 20.54
C PRO A 94 -20.79 -33.51 21.54
N GLU A 95 -21.18 -33.13 22.75
CA GLU A 95 -21.58 -34.05 23.82
C GLU A 95 -23.09 -34.39 23.75
N ASP A 96 -23.89 -33.65 23.00
CA ASP A 96 -25.33 -33.89 22.88
C ASP A 96 -25.61 -35.04 21.89
N ASN A 97 -25.25 -36.24 22.32
CA ASN A 97 -25.36 -37.45 21.53
C ASN A 97 -26.80 -37.78 21.14
N GLU A 98 -27.80 -37.45 21.96
CA GLU A 98 -29.19 -37.69 21.66
C GLU A 98 -29.62 -36.93 20.40
N LYS A 99 -29.45 -35.63 20.37
CA LYS A 99 -29.81 -34.80 19.22
C LYS A 99 -28.96 -35.09 17.98
N LEU A 100 -27.65 -35.31 18.19
CA LEU A 100 -26.75 -35.63 17.10
C LEU A 100 -27.05 -36.99 16.44
N SER A 101 -27.65 -37.94 17.16
CA SER A 101 -28.04 -39.26 16.65
C SER A 101 -29.19 -39.21 15.63
N ALA A 102 -29.98 -38.12 15.63
CA ALA A 102 -31.05 -37.90 14.65
C ALA A 102 -30.52 -37.64 13.24
N TYR A 103 -29.25 -37.30 13.10
CA TYR A 103 -28.60 -36.99 11.83
C TYR A 103 -27.68 -38.13 11.35
N LYS A 104 -27.77 -38.43 10.06
CA LYS A 104 -26.95 -39.45 9.44
C LYS A 104 -25.46 -39.14 9.53
N TYR A 105 -25.10 -37.84 9.41
CA TYR A 105 -23.73 -37.34 9.44
C TYR A 105 -23.57 -36.14 10.39
N LYS A 106 -22.32 -35.82 10.75
CA LYS A 106 -21.99 -34.64 11.55
C LYS A 106 -20.78 -33.93 10.92
N ILE A 107 -20.77 -32.62 10.97
CA ILE A 107 -19.57 -31.80 10.76
C ILE A 107 -19.10 -31.31 12.11
N VAL A 108 -17.96 -31.79 12.58
CA VAL A 108 -17.40 -31.46 13.89
C VAL A 108 -16.35 -30.36 13.73
N LEU A 109 -16.52 -29.26 14.45
CA LEU A 109 -15.68 -28.08 14.38
C LEU A 109 -14.83 -27.93 15.65
N GLY A 110 -13.53 -27.72 15.43
CA GLY A 110 -12.56 -27.47 16.48
C GLY A 110 -12.09 -28.74 17.24
N PRO A 111 -11.28 -28.55 18.29
CA PRO A 111 -10.79 -29.59 19.14
C PRO A 111 -11.95 -30.37 19.79
N SER A 112 -11.89 -31.70 19.80
CA SER A 112 -12.90 -32.54 20.39
C SER A 112 -12.34 -33.93 20.69
N ALA A 113 -12.98 -34.70 21.62
CA ALA A 113 -12.62 -36.08 21.89
C ALA A 113 -12.65 -36.95 20.63
N LEU A 114 -13.62 -36.69 19.73
CA LEU A 114 -13.73 -37.39 18.45
C LEU A 114 -12.54 -37.08 17.52
N ALA A 115 -12.08 -35.83 17.48
CA ALA A 115 -10.89 -35.43 16.69
C ALA A 115 -9.63 -36.16 17.19
N THR A 116 -9.45 -36.20 18.51
CA THR A 116 -8.32 -36.87 19.16
C THR A 116 -8.31 -38.38 18.88
N VAL A 117 -9.46 -39.06 19.00
CA VAL A 117 -9.59 -40.51 18.68
C VAL A 117 -9.25 -40.77 17.19
N HIS A 118 -9.51 -39.80 16.32
CA HIS A 118 -9.16 -39.91 14.91
C HIS A 118 -7.76 -39.35 14.58
N GLY A 119 -6.91 -39.13 15.58
CA GLY A 119 -5.50 -38.77 15.44
C GLY A 119 -5.27 -37.34 15.00
N ILE A 120 -6.18 -36.39 15.31
CA ILE A 120 -5.98 -34.97 15.08
C ILE A 120 -5.72 -34.29 16.43
N ASP A 121 -4.48 -33.78 16.59
CA ASP A 121 -4.12 -32.89 17.69
C ASP A 121 -4.06 -31.45 17.17
N ALA A 122 -4.98 -30.62 17.60
CA ALA A 122 -5.07 -29.23 17.20
C ALA A 122 -3.80 -28.43 17.53
N ASN A 123 -3.14 -28.74 18.66
CA ASN A 123 -1.94 -28.04 19.10
C ASN A 123 -0.67 -28.48 18.31
N ALA A 124 -0.69 -29.64 17.70
CA ALA A 124 0.39 -30.11 16.83
C ALA A 124 0.29 -29.57 15.40
N LEU A 125 -0.85 -28.96 15.03
CA LEU A 125 -0.98 -28.29 13.74
C LEU A 125 -0.14 -27.00 13.72
N PRO A 126 0.38 -26.59 12.53
CA PRO A 126 1.05 -25.30 12.41
C PRO A 126 0.16 -24.15 12.91
N PRO A 127 0.73 -23.04 13.38
CA PRO A 127 -0.04 -21.85 13.77
C PRO A 127 -1.05 -21.45 12.70
N GLN A 128 -2.30 -21.25 13.09
CA GLN A 128 -3.43 -20.95 12.20
C GLN A 128 -3.70 -22.02 11.12
N GLY A 129 -3.00 -23.14 11.17
CA GLY A 129 -3.22 -24.27 10.28
C GLY A 129 -4.47 -25.06 10.67
N PHE A 130 -4.97 -25.84 9.75
CA PHE A 130 -6.14 -26.70 9.93
C PHE A 130 -5.97 -28.05 9.24
N GLN A 131 -6.75 -29.01 9.69
CA GLN A 131 -6.92 -30.30 9.05
C GLN A 131 -8.39 -30.58 8.80
N VAL A 132 -8.71 -31.03 7.60
CA VAL A 132 -10.05 -31.53 7.23
C VAL A 132 -9.94 -33.04 6.98
N LYS A 133 -10.72 -33.80 7.71
CA LYS A 133 -10.70 -35.26 7.63
C LYS A 133 -12.12 -35.85 7.63
N THR A 134 -12.41 -36.67 6.64
CA THR A 134 -13.61 -37.45 6.62
C THR A 134 -13.45 -38.72 7.48
N ILE A 135 -14.52 -39.10 8.18
CA ILE A 135 -14.58 -40.32 8.98
C ILE A 135 -15.91 -41.05 8.69
N LYS A 136 -16.05 -42.30 9.12
CA LYS A 136 -17.34 -43.00 9.07
C LYS A 136 -18.36 -42.23 9.90
N GLY A 137 -19.35 -41.62 9.26
CA GLY A 137 -20.39 -40.83 9.93
C GLY A 137 -20.15 -39.32 10.00
N GLY A 138 -19.12 -38.77 9.39
CA GLY A 138 -18.96 -37.31 9.41
C GLY A 138 -17.66 -36.75 8.87
N ILE A 139 -17.46 -35.47 9.14
CA ILE A 139 -16.29 -34.69 8.75
C ILE A 139 -15.76 -33.94 9.97
N LEU A 140 -14.47 -33.97 10.16
CA LEU A 140 -13.75 -33.22 11.19
C LEU A 140 -13.06 -32.03 10.52
N ILE A 141 -13.29 -30.82 11.01
CA ILE A 141 -12.59 -29.59 10.62
C ILE A 141 -11.97 -29.03 11.91
N VAL A 142 -10.68 -29.25 12.07
CA VAL A 142 -9.94 -28.95 13.29
C VAL A 142 -8.79 -28.01 12.96
N GLY A 143 -8.67 -26.92 13.67
CA GLY A 143 -7.61 -25.96 13.49
C GLY A 143 -6.81 -25.68 14.75
N ASN A 144 -5.61 -25.14 14.56
CA ASN A 144 -4.84 -24.55 15.65
C ASN A 144 -5.37 -23.14 15.90
N ASP A 145 -6.19 -23.02 16.95
CA ASP A 145 -6.85 -21.78 17.38
C ASP A 145 -6.09 -21.10 18.54
N THR A 146 -4.91 -21.61 18.89
CA THR A 146 -4.08 -21.01 19.95
C THR A 146 -3.42 -19.74 19.46
N THR A 147 -3.28 -18.77 20.37
CA THR A 147 -2.46 -17.59 20.14
C THR A 147 -1.00 -18.01 20.24
N THR A 148 -0.23 -17.79 19.17
CA THR A 148 1.22 -18.00 19.25
C THR A 148 1.87 -16.78 19.89
N GLN A 149 2.69 -16.98 20.92
CA GLN A 149 3.42 -15.91 21.62
C GLN A 149 4.62 -15.37 20.80
N GLU A 150 5.02 -16.05 19.74
CA GLU A 150 6.08 -15.58 18.88
C GLU A 150 5.59 -14.38 18.07
N ASN A 151 6.15 -13.19 18.33
CA ASN A 151 5.95 -11.94 17.62
C ASN A 151 4.64 -11.17 17.88
N ALA A 152 4.12 -11.14 19.10
CA ALA A 152 2.86 -10.44 19.41
C ALA A 152 1.71 -10.83 18.45
N SER A 153 1.54 -12.10 18.25
CA SER A 153 0.98 -12.72 17.07
C SER A 153 -0.53 -12.68 16.99
N PRO A 154 -1.05 -12.75 15.76
CA PRO A 154 -2.49 -12.88 15.52
C PRO A 154 -3.05 -14.10 16.23
N ARG A 155 -4.24 -13.95 16.80
CA ARG A 155 -4.98 -15.03 17.44
C ARG A 155 -5.17 -16.18 16.47
N GLY A 156 -5.04 -17.41 16.95
CA GLY A 156 -5.26 -18.60 16.15
C GLY A 156 -6.69 -18.64 15.62
N ARG A 157 -6.84 -18.93 14.34
CA ARG A 157 -8.13 -19.04 13.64
C ARG A 157 -8.15 -20.25 12.70
N GLY A 158 -7.43 -21.30 13.08
CA GLY A 158 -7.27 -22.46 12.23
C GLY A 158 -8.60 -23.13 11.88
N THR A 159 -9.50 -23.34 12.83
CA THR A 159 -10.82 -23.93 12.61
C THR A 159 -11.67 -23.06 11.67
N LEU A 160 -11.66 -21.74 11.83
CA LEU A 160 -12.33 -20.82 10.94
C LEU A 160 -11.78 -20.91 9.51
N PHE A 161 -10.46 -20.93 9.35
CA PHE A 161 -9.85 -21.05 8.04
C PHE A 161 -10.10 -22.40 7.38
N GLY A 162 -10.19 -23.47 8.18
CA GLY A 162 -10.63 -24.78 7.72
C GLY A 162 -12.08 -24.79 7.23
N ALA A 163 -12.99 -24.08 7.92
CA ALA A 163 -14.37 -23.94 7.49
C ALA A 163 -14.49 -23.14 6.18
N LEU A 164 -13.73 -22.04 6.04
CA LEU A 164 -13.67 -21.30 4.79
C LEU A 164 -13.14 -22.14 3.63
N ASP A 165 -12.05 -22.86 3.85
CA ASP A 165 -11.48 -23.75 2.84
C ASP A 165 -12.46 -24.85 2.43
N PHE A 166 -13.20 -25.40 3.40
CA PHE A 166 -14.24 -26.37 3.15
C PHE A 166 -15.36 -25.81 2.26
N THR A 167 -15.84 -24.59 2.52
CA THR A 167 -16.89 -23.97 1.68
C THR A 167 -16.39 -23.69 0.26
N GLU A 168 -15.13 -23.30 0.10
CA GLU A 168 -14.56 -23.07 -1.22
C GLU A 168 -14.34 -24.37 -2.01
N ARG A 169 -13.81 -25.43 -1.36
CA ARG A 169 -13.49 -26.69 -2.05
C ARG A 169 -14.69 -27.57 -2.31
N PHE A 170 -15.58 -27.67 -1.37
CA PHE A 170 -16.66 -28.65 -1.44
C PHE A 170 -17.99 -28.06 -1.85
N LEU A 171 -18.30 -26.82 -1.47
CA LEU A 171 -19.50 -26.15 -1.92
C LEU A 171 -19.28 -25.30 -3.18
N GLY A 172 -18.03 -25.00 -3.55
CA GLY A 172 -17.73 -24.15 -4.71
C GLY A 172 -17.98 -22.66 -4.47
N VAL A 173 -18.12 -22.23 -3.24
CA VAL A 173 -18.28 -20.81 -2.88
C VAL A 173 -17.01 -20.04 -3.22
N ARG A 174 -17.16 -18.80 -3.68
CA ARG A 174 -16.03 -17.90 -3.92
C ARG A 174 -16.32 -16.52 -3.34
N TYR A 175 -15.35 -16.00 -2.55
CA TYR A 175 -15.44 -14.71 -1.87
C TYR A 175 -14.48 -13.72 -2.55
N PHE A 176 -15.01 -12.80 -3.39
CA PHE A 176 -14.16 -11.91 -4.17
C PHE A 176 -14.10 -10.47 -3.66
N PHE A 177 -15.21 -9.93 -3.10
CA PHE A 177 -15.22 -8.60 -2.50
C PHE A 177 -16.39 -8.43 -1.52
N PRO A 178 -16.41 -7.36 -0.69
CA PRO A 178 -17.47 -7.12 0.27
C PRO A 178 -18.84 -6.92 -0.38
N GLY A 179 -19.89 -7.21 0.37
CA GLY A 179 -21.27 -7.10 -0.05
C GLY A 179 -21.83 -8.38 -0.64
N GLU A 180 -23.15 -8.44 -0.75
CA GLU A 180 -23.85 -9.65 -1.22
C GLU A 180 -23.44 -10.03 -2.66
N VAL A 181 -23.22 -9.03 -3.50
CA VAL A 181 -22.85 -9.20 -4.92
C VAL A 181 -21.43 -9.77 -5.07
N GLY A 182 -20.57 -9.56 -4.07
CA GLY A 182 -19.16 -9.97 -4.11
C GLY A 182 -18.89 -11.44 -3.87
N THR A 183 -19.89 -12.22 -3.52
CA THR A 183 -19.76 -13.66 -3.28
C THR A 183 -20.51 -14.44 -4.34
N TYR A 184 -19.88 -15.52 -4.83
CA TYR A 184 -20.54 -16.49 -5.69
C TYR A 184 -21.07 -17.65 -4.84
N TRP A 185 -22.38 -17.90 -4.92
CA TRP A 185 -23.09 -18.96 -4.22
C TRP A 185 -23.66 -19.94 -5.26
N PRO A 186 -23.08 -21.14 -5.40
CA PRO A 186 -23.67 -22.15 -6.29
C PRO A 186 -24.96 -22.75 -5.70
N VAL A 187 -25.88 -23.14 -6.55
CA VAL A 187 -27.07 -23.88 -6.13
C VAL A 187 -26.73 -25.36 -6.03
N ILE A 188 -26.90 -25.96 -4.85
CA ILE A 188 -26.55 -27.34 -4.56
C ILE A 188 -27.82 -28.14 -4.23
N LYS A 189 -28.11 -29.14 -5.06
CA LYS A 189 -29.19 -30.13 -4.79
C LYS A 189 -28.64 -31.41 -4.16
N ASP A 190 -27.46 -31.82 -4.58
CA ASP A 190 -26.79 -33.01 -4.09
C ASP A 190 -25.31 -32.71 -3.84
N LEU A 191 -24.78 -33.14 -2.67
CA LEU A 191 -23.37 -33.00 -2.32
C LEU A 191 -22.89 -34.25 -1.61
N ALA A 192 -21.98 -34.97 -2.27
CA ALA A 192 -21.36 -36.17 -1.71
C ALA A 192 -19.82 -36.00 -1.69
N ILE A 193 -19.23 -36.17 -0.52
CA ILE A 193 -17.79 -36.01 -0.31
C ILE A 193 -17.14 -37.40 -0.23
N LYS A 194 -16.14 -37.63 -1.13
CA LYS A 194 -15.29 -38.82 -1.08
C LYS A 194 -14.39 -38.77 0.16
N PRO A 195 -13.82 -39.93 0.61
CA PRO A 195 -12.81 -39.91 1.67
C PRO A 195 -11.69 -38.92 1.37
N VAL A 196 -11.43 -37.99 2.28
CA VAL A 196 -10.35 -37.01 2.24
C VAL A 196 -9.67 -36.85 3.58
N ASN A 197 -8.38 -36.53 3.55
CA ASN A 197 -7.63 -36.10 4.70
C ASN A 197 -6.53 -35.17 4.22
N TYR A 198 -6.63 -33.90 4.54
CA TYR A 198 -5.65 -32.90 4.14
C TYR A 198 -5.48 -31.84 5.21
N MET A 199 -4.35 -31.15 5.15
CA MET A 199 -4.05 -30.01 5.98
C MET A 199 -3.54 -28.84 5.14
N ASP A 200 -3.75 -27.63 5.65
CA ASP A 200 -3.18 -26.41 5.09
C ASP A 200 -2.84 -25.43 6.23
N ALA A 201 -1.92 -24.53 5.96
CA ALA A 201 -1.49 -23.49 6.90
C ALA A 201 -0.92 -22.30 6.14
N PRO A 202 -1.01 -21.09 6.69
CA PRO A 202 -0.51 -19.92 6.01
C PRO A 202 1.01 -19.92 5.89
N TYR A 203 1.52 -19.39 4.77
CA TYR A 203 2.94 -19.12 4.63
C TYR A 203 3.38 -17.96 5.53
N PHE A 204 2.71 -16.80 5.42
CA PHE A 204 2.91 -15.68 6.35
C PHE A 204 1.94 -15.79 7.52
N LEU A 205 2.47 -15.75 8.75
CA LEU A 205 1.65 -15.87 9.96
C LEU A 205 0.76 -14.66 10.16
N SER A 206 1.24 -13.45 9.84
CA SER A 206 0.42 -12.25 9.80
C SER A 206 0.26 -11.78 8.35
N ARG A 207 -0.97 -11.54 7.96
CA ARG A 207 -1.38 -11.14 6.61
C ARG A 207 -2.29 -9.95 6.74
N SER A 208 -1.77 -8.80 6.36
CA SER A 208 -2.50 -7.55 6.51
C SER A 208 -2.28 -6.63 5.32
N GLY A 209 -3.11 -5.62 5.20
CA GLY A 209 -3.01 -4.62 4.15
C GLY A 209 -3.58 -3.32 4.64
N GLN A 210 -3.19 -2.23 3.98
CA GLN A 210 -3.62 -0.92 4.41
C GLN A 210 -5.14 -0.72 4.34
N TYR A 211 -5.58 0.18 5.18
CA TYR A 211 -6.94 0.60 5.49
C TYR A 211 -7.79 1.08 4.31
N HIS A 212 -7.30 1.12 3.08
CA HIS A 212 -8.09 1.60 1.95
C HIS A 212 -9.19 0.62 1.51
N LEU A 213 -9.06 -0.68 1.78
CA LEU A 213 -10.23 -1.58 1.76
C LEU A 213 -11.22 -1.29 2.91
N TRP A 214 -10.72 -0.76 4.02
CA TRP A 214 -11.56 -0.30 5.12
C TRP A 214 -12.33 0.96 4.77
N THR A 215 -11.78 1.80 3.88
CA THR A 215 -12.46 3.00 3.39
C THR A 215 -13.63 2.65 2.48
N PHE A 216 -13.71 1.40 1.96
CA PHE A 216 -14.95 0.94 1.32
C PHE A 216 -16.12 0.93 2.28
N THR A 217 -15.86 0.41 3.49
CA THR A 217 -16.89 0.29 4.51
C THR A 217 -16.81 1.40 5.55
N GLY A 218 -15.79 2.27 5.50
CA GLY A 218 -15.50 3.32 6.48
C GLY A 218 -15.79 4.74 6.04
N LYS A 219 -15.69 5.04 4.74
CA LYS A 219 -16.02 6.36 4.19
C LYS A 219 -17.40 6.36 3.56
N GLN A 220 -18.25 7.29 3.96
CA GLN A 220 -19.61 7.44 3.44
C GLN A 220 -19.62 7.59 1.92
N GLU A 221 -18.68 8.34 1.36
CA GLU A 221 -18.49 8.51 -0.09
C GLU A 221 -18.36 7.18 -0.86
N ASN A 222 -17.65 6.20 -0.30
CA ASN A 222 -17.53 4.89 -0.95
C ASN A 222 -18.79 4.03 -0.78
N ILE A 223 -19.48 4.15 0.37
CA ILE A 223 -20.76 3.51 0.59
C ILE A 223 -21.78 4.05 -0.40
N ASP A 224 -21.84 5.37 -0.59
CA ASP A 224 -22.75 6.01 -1.54
C ASP A 224 -22.41 5.63 -2.97
N LYS A 225 -21.13 5.57 -3.33
CA LYS A 225 -20.69 5.24 -4.68
C LYS A 225 -20.86 3.78 -5.07
N TYR A 226 -20.59 2.86 -4.15
CA TYR A 226 -20.56 1.42 -4.43
C TYR A 226 -21.66 0.63 -3.72
N GLY A 227 -22.29 1.20 -2.71
CA GLY A 227 -23.17 0.48 -1.78
C GLY A 227 -24.32 -0.21 -2.47
N GLU A 228 -25.02 0.48 -3.38
CA GLU A 228 -26.13 -0.08 -4.14
C GLU A 228 -25.65 -1.20 -5.09
N LEU A 229 -24.58 -0.95 -5.85
CA LEU A 229 -24.03 -1.93 -6.77
C LEU A 229 -23.54 -3.19 -6.06
N ALA A 230 -22.90 -3.04 -4.90
CA ALA A 230 -22.36 -4.16 -4.14
C ALA A 230 -23.41 -4.92 -3.30
N GLY A 231 -24.67 -4.45 -3.26
CA GLY A 231 -25.73 -5.12 -2.49
C GLY A 231 -25.71 -4.79 -1.00
N GLY A 232 -25.40 -3.54 -0.65
CA GLY A 232 -25.53 -3.04 0.71
C GLY A 232 -24.23 -3.13 1.52
N LEU A 233 -23.21 -2.38 1.12
CA LEU A 233 -22.04 -2.17 1.97
C LEU A 233 -22.44 -1.44 3.25
N LYS A 234 -22.05 -1.98 4.40
CA LYS A 234 -22.29 -1.37 5.71
C LYS A 234 -21.03 -0.74 6.27
N LYS A 235 -21.18 0.44 6.87
CA LYS A 235 -20.06 1.07 7.60
C LYS A 235 -19.58 0.15 8.70
N GLY A 236 -18.28 -0.17 8.70
CA GLY A 236 -17.66 -1.05 9.70
C GLY A 236 -17.84 -2.54 9.46
N ASP A 237 -18.36 -2.97 8.29
CA ASP A 237 -18.40 -4.39 7.94
C ASP A 237 -16.98 -4.92 7.77
N VAL A 238 -16.58 -5.78 8.69
CA VAL A 238 -15.25 -6.40 8.75
C VAL A 238 -15.27 -7.88 8.35
N SER A 239 -16.44 -8.43 7.98
CA SER A 239 -16.61 -9.83 7.60
C SER A 239 -15.69 -10.25 6.45
N PHE A 240 -15.43 -9.31 5.54
CA PHE A 240 -14.54 -9.50 4.42
C PHE A 240 -13.09 -9.85 4.80
N ARG A 241 -12.59 -9.38 5.96
CA ARG A 241 -11.29 -9.78 6.48
C ARG A 241 -11.24 -11.27 6.75
N THR A 242 -12.33 -11.81 7.27
CA THR A 242 -12.48 -13.22 7.55
C THR A 242 -12.37 -14.04 6.26
N TYR A 243 -13.11 -13.66 5.22
CA TYR A 243 -13.07 -14.36 3.93
C TYR A 243 -11.70 -14.36 3.27
N TYR A 244 -10.90 -13.32 3.44
CA TYR A 244 -9.52 -13.26 2.95
C TYR A 244 -8.49 -13.88 3.90
N ARG A 245 -8.97 -14.60 4.95
CA ARG A 245 -8.09 -15.21 5.95
C ARG A 245 -7.10 -14.21 6.54
N PHE A 246 -7.60 -13.00 6.79
CA PHE A 246 -6.81 -11.91 7.33
C PHE A 246 -6.36 -12.26 8.75
N ALA A 247 -5.12 -11.99 9.06
CA ALA A 247 -4.57 -12.11 10.41
C ALA A 247 -3.67 -10.90 10.62
N SER A 248 -4.23 -9.83 11.18
CA SER A 248 -3.48 -8.61 11.43
C SER A 248 -2.52 -8.78 12.60
N TRP A 249 -1.33 -8.31 12.42
CA TRP A 249 -0.44 -8.03 13.51
C TRP A 249 -0.94 -6.77 14.22
N GLU A 250 -1.42 -6.90 15.45
CA GLU A 250 -2.06 -5.79 16.16
C GLU A 250 -1.07 -4.67 16.53
N ASN A 251 0.23 -4.93 16.45
CA ASN A 251 1.27 -4.08 17.01
C ASN A 251 2.38 -3.80 15.99
N MET A 252 2.04 -3.33 14.80
CA MET A 252 3.05 -2.93 13.82
C MET A 252 3.58 -1.54 14.14
N PRO A 253 4.90 -1.34 14.38
CA PRO A 253 5.44 -0.01 14.57
C PRO A 253 5.27 0.78 13.28
N THR A 254 4.56 1.90 13.40
CA THR A 254 4.50 2.93 12.39
C THR A 254 5.34 4.12 12.87
N HIS A 255 4.79 5.31 12.95
CA HIS A 255 5.48 6.49 13.47
C HIS A 255 5.27 6.65 15.00
N ASN A 256 5.58 5.60 15.77
CA ASN A 256 5.30 5.53 17.21
C ASN A 256 6.57 5.26 18.05
N PRO A 257 6.65 5.81 19.29
CA PRO A 257 5.74 6.78 19.88
C PRO A 257 5.70 8.06 19.04
N THR A 258 4.55 8.76 19.04
CA THR A 258 4.42 9.95 18.20
C THR A 258 5.35 11.07 18.67
N PRO A 259 5.90 11.89 17.76
CA PRO A 259 6.71 13.06 18.14
C PRO A 259 6.04 13.97 19.16
N GLU A 260 4.73 14.19 19.00
CA GLU A 260 3.94 15.01 19.90
C GLU A 260 3.83 14.41 21.29
N ALA A 261 3.67 13.09 21.40
CA ALA A 261 3.60 12.39 22.69
C ALA A 261 4.92 12.47 23.45
N LEU A 262 6.05 12.25 22.76
CA LEU A 262 7.38 12.37 23.34
C LEU A 262 7.70 13.80 23.76
N ALA A 263 7.39 14.79 22.91
CA ALA A 263 7.59 16.19 23.26
C ALA A 263 6.72 16.64 24.44
N MET A 264 5.49 16.13 24.53
CA MET A 264 4.61 16.38 25.69
C MET A 264 5.14 15.70 26.95
N ALA A 265 5.67 14.49 26.84
CA ALA A 265 6.20 13.75 27.99
C ALA A 265 7.46 14.43 28.54
N TYR A 266 8.34 14.90 27.67
CA TYR A 266 9.65 15.45 28.04
C TYR A 266 9.93 16.80 27.38
N PRO A 267 9.17 17.88 27.72
CA PRO A 267 9.29 19.18 27.06
C PRO A 267 10.67 19.85 27.28
N ASP A 268 11.35 19.46 28.36
CA ASP A 268 12.68 19.99 28.70
C ASP A 268 13.82 19.20 28.02
N LYS A 269 13.49 18.16 27.22
CA LYS A 269 14.42 17.26 26.54
C LYS A 269 14.26 17.26 25.01
N LEU A 270 13.66 18.30 24.42
CA LEU A 270 13.39 18.35 22.99
C LEU A 270 14.67 18.21 22.14
N SER A 271 15.78 18.80 22.57
CA SER A 271 17.08 18.68 21.90
C SER A 271 17.76 17.32 22.06
N THR A 272 17.31 16.49 22.99
CA THR A 272 17.74 15.10 23.14
C THR A 272 16.93 14.20 22.19
N ILE A 273 15.65 14.52 21.96
CA ILE A 273 14.67 13.72 21.22
C ILE A 273 14.73 14.02 19.73
N PHE A 274 14.85 15.31 19.36
CA PHE A 274 14.76 15.77 17.98
C PHE A 274 16.08 16.27 17.45
N PHE A 275 16.40 15.85 16.24
CA PHE A 275 17.62 16.23 15.56
C PHE A 275 17.72 17.76 15.40
N THR A 276 18.89 18.28 15.74
CA THR A 276 19.23 19.69 15.51
C THR A 276 20.41 19.77 14.56
N ASN A 277 20.28 20.46 13.44
CA ASN A 277 21.33 20.56 12.45
C ASN A 277 22.44 21.55 12.88
N HIS A 278 23.52 21.61 12.10
CA HIS A 278 24.68 22.46 12.37
C HIS A 278 24.37 23.97 12.37
N ASN A 279 23.24 24.40 11.81
CA ASN A 279 22.76 25.78 11.80
C ASN A 279 21.80 26.07 12.97
N GLY A 280 21.64 25.15 13.93
CA GLY A 280 20.78 25.32 15.09
C GLY A 280 19.27 25.09 14.82
N ARG A 281 18.88 24.62 13.62
CA ARG A 281 17.48 24.28 13.30
C ARG A 281 17.12 22.93 13.90
N MET A 282 16.16 22.93 14.82
CA MET A 282 15.56 21.69 15.35
C MET A 282 14.46 21.17 14.42
N TYR A 283 14.46 19.86 14.16
CA TYR A 283 13.47 19.16 13.34
C TYR A 283 12.26 18.72 14.20
N TYR A 284 11.63 19.68 14.85
CA TYR A 284 10.40 19.49 15.58
C TYR A 284 9.37 20.59 15.26
N ASN A 285 8.19 20.16 14.83
CA ASN A 285 7.04 21.04 14.61
C ASN A 285 5.79 20.39 15.24
N PRO A 286 5.23 20.97 16.30
CA PRO A 286 4.05 20.39 16.97
C PRO A 286 2.78 20.37 16.10
N LYS A 287 2.77 21.08 14.97
CA LYS A 287 1.65 21.12 14.02
C LYS A 287 1.82 20.16 12.84
N ALA A 288 2.97 19.52 12.70
CA ALA A 288 3.28 18.63 11.59
C ALA A 288 3.41 17.19 12.10
N HIS A 289 2.45 16.35 11.76
CA HIS A 289 2.44 14.94 12.20
C HIS A 289 3.64 14.15 11.68
N LEU A 290 4.07 14.37 10.45
CA LEU A 290 5.12 13.58 9.79
C LEU A 290 6.44 14.34 9.52
N GLY A 291 6.48 15.66 9.67
CA GLY A 291 7.64 16.49 9.36
C GLY A 291 8.71 16.57 10.46
N ASN A 292 8.69 15.68 11.44
CA ASN A 292 9.60 15.64 12.57
C ASN A 292 10.70 14.61 12.33
N LEU A 293 11.88 14.78 12.97
CA LEU A 293 12.97 13.85 12.88
C LEU A 293 13.60 13.62 14.27
N PHE A 294 13.62 12.36 14.69
CA PHE A 294 14.29 11.96 15.93
C PHE A 294 15.81 12.00 15.81
N ASP A 295 16.49 12.29 16.91
CA ASP A 295 17.95 12.34 16.95
C ASP A 295 18.57 10.97 17.27
N PHE A 296 18.84 10.18 16.25
CA PHE A 296 19.52 8.88 16.36
C PHE A 296 21.03 8.99 16.63
N THR A 297 21.59 10.21 16.65
CA THR A 297 22.99 10.43 17.05
C THR A 297 23.12 10.51 18.57
N ASN A 298 22.01 10.73 19.28
CA ASN A 298 21.96 10.90 20.73
C ASN A 298 21.47 9.65 21.46
N LEU A 299 22.37 8.95 22.18
CA LEU A 299 22.00 7.72 22.90
C LEU A 299 21.14 7.98 24.16
N GLU A 300 21.17 9.20 24.74
CA GLU A 300 20.25 9.56 25.82
C GLU A 300 18.78 9.48 25.38
N PHE A 301 18.50 9.67 24.07
CA PHE A 301 17.16 9.44 23.54
C PHE A 301 16.71 7.97 23.66
N ALA A 302 17.61 7.01 23.46
CA ALA A 302 17.31 5.60 23.69
C ALA A 302 17.00 5.33 25.17
N ASP A 303 17.69 5.99 26.10
CA ASP A 303 17.42 5.88 27.54
C ASP A 303 16.02 6.38 27.88
N LEU A 304 15.61 7.52 27.32
CA LEU A 304 14.25 8.09 27.48
C LEU A 304 13.17 7.16 26.91
N LEU A 305 13.43 6.48 25.80
CA LEU A 305 12.47 5.49 25.25
C LEU A 305 12.27 4.33 26.22
N VAL A 306 13.35 3.74 26.75
CA VAL A 306 13.26 2.63 27.69
C VAL A 306 12.56 3.05 28.99
N GLU A 307 12.89 4.21 29.53
CA GLU A 307 12.20 4.78 30.71
C GLU A 307 10.68 4.95 30.45
N SER A 308 10.33 5.50 29.28
CA SER A 308 8.94 5.67 28.85
C SER A 308 8.19 4.34 28.82
N TRP A 309 8.79 3.30 28.23
CA TRP A 309 8.19 1.98 28.15
C TRP A 309 8.05 1.31 29.52
N LYS A 310 9.05 1.41 30.40
CA LYS A 310 8.97 0.93 31.79
C LYS A 310 7.82 1.61 32.54
N THR A 311 7.74 2.92 32.45
CA THR A 311 6.69 3.72 33.08
C THR A 311 5.31 3.34 32.52
N TYR A 312 5.20 3.16 31.20
CA TYR A 312 3.95 2.73 30.57
C TYR A 312 3.53 1.31 31.05
N LEU A 313 4.46 0.36 31.09
CA LEU A 313 4.21 -1.01 31.51
C LEU A 313 3.84 -1.13 32.98
N SER A 314 4.34 -0.23 33.84
CA SER A 314 3.97 -0.20 35.29
C SER A 314 2.51 0.21 35.53
N GLY A 315 1.80 0.68 34.51
CA GLY A 315 0.42 1.15 34.65
C GLY A 315 0.27 2.60 35.10
N ALA A 316 1.39 3.34 35.21
CA ALA A 316 1.37 4.76 35.60
C ALA A 316 0.40 5.58 34.75
N GLU A 317 -0.33 6.52 35.35
CA GLU A 317 -1.28 7.39 34.63
C GLU A 317 -0.60 8.44 33.76
N MET A 318 0.64 8.80 34.10
CA MET A 318 1.45 9.78 33.39
C MET A 318 2.78 9.16 32.95
N ILE A 319 3.22 9.48 31.74
CA ILE A 319 4.57 9.21 31.23
C ILE A 319 5.23 10.57 31.09
N GLY A 320 6.18 10.89 32.00
CA GLY A 320 6.64 12.27 32.15
C GLY A 320 5.45 13.22 32.37
N LYS A 321 5.32 14.25 31.52
CA LYS A 321 4.18 15.20 31.55
C LYS A 321 3.03 14.81 30.60
N CYS A 322 3.09 13.66 29.91
CA CYS A 322 2.06 13.20 28.98
C CYS A 322 1.10 12.20 29.64
N PRO A 323 -0.23 12.40 29.55
CA PRO A 323 -1.19 11.40 30.01
C PRO A 323 -1.01 10.07 29.28
N ARG A 324 -1.01 8.94 30.02
CA ARG A 324 -0.84 7.59 29.49
C ARG A 324 -1.69 7.31 28.25
N LYS A 325 -2.96 7.73 28.25
CA LYS A 325 -3.90 7.52 27.13
C LYS A 325 -3.40 8.18 25.85
N LYS A 326 -2.81 9.38 25.93
CA LYS A 326 -2.24 10.07 24.77
C LYS A 326 -0.92 9.46 24.34
N PHE A 327 -0.05 9.13 25.29
CA PHE A 327 1.23 8.51 25.02
C PHE A 327 1.06 7.13 24.37
N GLY A 328 0.09 6.34 24.85
CA GLY A 328 -0.16 4.99 24.39
C GLY A 328 -0.93 4.86 23.07
N TYR A 329 -1.34 5.96 22.45
CA TYR A 329 -2.04 5.88 21.17
C TYR A 329 -1.14 5.31 20.07
N GLY A 330 -1.48 4.11 19.60
CA GLY A 330 -0.69 3.37 18.61
C GLY A 330 0.67 2.84 19.12
N LEU A 331 1.00 3.05 20.39
CA LEU A 331 2.28 2.60 20.96
C LEU A 331 2.35 1.08 21.01
N ILE A 332 3.45 0.53 20.51
CA ILE A 332 3.79 -0.86 20.74
C ILE A 332 4.53 -0.95 22.06
N CYS A 333 3.81 -1.30 23.09
CA CYS A 333 4.35 -1.52 24.42
C CYS A 333 3.41 -2.45 25.18
N ASN A 334 3.71 -3.75 25.19
CA ASN A 334 2.90 -4.79 25.79
C ASN A 334 3.77 -5.83 26.52
N GLU A 335 3.15 -6.92 26.94
CA GLU A 335 3.83 -8.00 27.65
C GLU A 335 4.94 -8.68 26.84
N ASN A 336 4.88 -8.65 25.51
CA ASN A 336 5.80 -9.38 24.62
C ASN A 336 6.82 -8.48 23.91
N ALA A 337 6.44 -7.23 23.62
CA ALA A 337 7.25 -6.37 22.78
C ALA A 337 7.15 -4.89 23.15
N VAL A 338 8.20 -4.16 22.81
CA VAL A 338 8.25 -2.71 22.70
C VAL A 338 8.60 -2.34 21.26
N GLY A 339 8.09 -1.22 20.77
CA GLY A 339 8.28 -0.87 19.36
C GLY A 339 8.60 0.60 19.16
N PHE A 340 9.38 0.83 18.11
CA PHE A 340 9.83 2.15 17.71
C PHE A 340 9.75 2.28 16.17
N GLY A 341 9.18 3.36 15.70
CA GLY A 341 9.05 3.67 14.27
C GLY A 341 9.67 5.01 13.92
N ASN A 342 10.18 5.11 12.70
CA ASN A 342 10.81 6.31 12.15
C ASN A 342 9.76 7.28 11.58
N CYS A 343 10.09 8.58 11.49
CA CYS A 343 9.25 9.59 10.84
C CYS A 343 9.59 9.73 9.35
N ASP A 344 8.69 10.38 8.58
CA ASP A 344 8.83 10.60 7.13
C ASP A 344 9.74 11.77 6.77
N THR A 345 10.88 11.91 7.46
CA THR A 345 11.79 13.03 7.26
C THR A 345 13.21 12.54 6.96
N TYR A 346 13.85 13.18 5.99
CA TYR A 346 15.22 12.88 5.56
C TYR A 346 16.19 13.96 6.01
N LEU A 347 17.44 13.54 6.21
CA LEU A 347 18.58 14.47 6.31
C LEU A 347 19.21 14.65 4.91
N SER A 348 19.53 15.89 4.57
CA SER A 348 20.38 16.20 3.43
C SER A 348 21.83 15.75 3.70
N ASN A 349 22.61 15.56 2.64
CA ASN A 349 24.04 15.27 2.78
C ASN A 349 24.77 16.34 3.60
N ALA A 350 24.43 17.63 3.42
CA ALA A 350 25.02 18.73 4.18
C ALA A 350 24.74 18.59 5.69
N GLU A 351 23.53 18.17 6.07
CA GLU A 351 23.19 17.94 7.48
C GLU A 351 23.88 16.71 8.06
N ILE A 352 24.00 15.64 7.27
CA ILE A 352 24.71 14.43 7.67
C ILE A 352 26.20 14.72 7.89
N PHE A 353 26.87 15.29 6.89
CA PHE A 353 28.31 15.59 6.97
C PHE A 353 28.64 16.79 7.86
N GLY A 354 27.69 17.66 8.14
CA GLY A 354 27.81 18.75 9.11
C GLY A 354 27.63 18.32 10.57
N ASN A 355 27.14 17.09 10.84
CA ASN A 355 26.90 16.62 12.21
C ASN A 355 28.19 16.16 12.90
N LYS A 356 28.49 16.80 14.05
CA LYS A 356 29.71 16.55 14.81
C LYS A 356 29.82 15.13 15.36
N VAL A 357 28.71 14.51 15.77
CA VAL A 357 28.70 13.12 16.28
C VAL A 357 28.97 12.14 15.15
N ILE A 358 28.25 12.28 14.03
CA ILE A 358 28.40 11.42 12.86
C ILE A 358 29.88 11.44 12.38
N MET A 359 30.44 12.62 12.22
CA MET A 359 31.80 12.78 11.70
C MET A 359 32.86 12.46 12.75
N GLY A 360 32.63 12.84 14.02
CA GLY A 360 33.57 12.60 15.12
C GLY A 360 33.72 11.12 15.44
N GLU A 361 32.62 10.36 15.47
CA GLU A 361 32.67 8.91 15.70
C GLU A 361 32.91 8.10 14.41
N LYS A 362 33.11 8.76 13.27
CA LYS A 362 33.31 8.14 11.95
C LYS A 362 32.22 7.12 11.64
N LEU A 363 30.95 7.53 11.82
CA LEU A 363 29.77 6.66 11.58
C LEU A 363 29.48 6.44 10.09
N ILE A 364 30.06 7.23 9.20
CA ILE A 364 30.00 7.06 7.75
C ILE A 364 31.38 6.64 7.25
N THR A 365 31.45 5.44 6.71
CA THR A 365 32.66 4.86 6.12
C THR A 365 32.70 5.12 4.60
N ASP A 366 33.84 4.87 3.96
CA ASP A 366 33.93 4.94 2.51
C ASP A 366 33.08 3.85 1.83
N ALA A 367 32.87 2.71 2.51
CA ALA A 367 31.96 1.68 2.04
C ALA A 367 30.49 2.18 2.04
N ASP A 368 30.09 3.01 3.02
CA ASP A 368 28.74 3.59 3.04
C ASP A 368 28.54 4.60 1.92
N LYS A 369 29.57 5.38 1.57
CA LYS A 369 29.53 6.34 0.46
C LYS A 369 29.39 5.67 -0.90
N ALA A 370 29.81 4.41 -1.02
CA ALA A 370 29.66 3.60 -2.25
C ALA A 370 28.28 2.95 -2.37
N ARG A 371 27.42 3.07 -1.35
CA ARG A 371 26.02 2.57 -1.32
C ARG A 371 25.05 3.67 -1.76
N PRO A 372 23.78 3.34 -2.00
CA PRO A 372 22.73 4.35 -2.23
C PRO A 372 22.69 5.39 -1.11
N ALA A 373 22.36 6.65 -1.44
CA ALA A 373 22.36 7.75 -0.46
C ALA A 373 21.49 7.48 0.77
N SER A 374 20.40 6.71 0.64
CA SER A 374 19.57 6.23 1.75
C SER A 374 20.30 5.29 2.71
N ALA A 375 21.45 4.73 2.33
CA ALA A 375 22.26 3.89 3.20
C ALA A 375 23.28 4.67 4.07
N LEU A 376 23.48 5.97 3.81
CA LEU A 376 24.47 6.77 4.55
C LEU A 376 24.23 6.78 6.07
N MET A 377 22.98 6.70 6.49
CA MET A 377 22.61 6.70 7.90
C MET A 377 22.58 5.29 8.53
N ALA A 378 22.86 4.22 7.78
CA ALA A 378 22.70 2.84 8.24
C ALA A 378 23.50 2.54 9.53
N ASN A 379 24.75 2.99 9.63
CA ASN A 379 25.56 2.79 10.83
C ASN A 379 25.13 3.68 12.00
N VAL A 380 24.58 4.88 11.73
CA VAL A 380 24.03 5.75 12.77
C VAL A 380 22.84 5.05 13.44
N TYR A 381 21.91 4.54 12.64
CA TYR A 381 20.79 3.74 13.14
C TYR A 381 21.29 2.43 13.78
N GLY A 382 22.26 1.77 13.16
CA GLY A 382 22.87 0.55 13.70
C GLY A 382 23.42 0.72 15.10
N ARG A 383 24.15 1.81 15.34
CA ARG A 383 24.67 2.21 16.66
C ARG A 383 23.55 2.43 17.67
N PHE A 384 22.54 3.22 17.28
CA PHE A 384 21.43 3.57 18.15
C PHE A 384 20.56 2.33 18.50
N ILE A 385 20.15 1.54 17.50
CA ILE A 385 19.29 0.38 17.73
C ILE A 385 20.02 -0.71 18.50
N LYS A 386 21.31 -0.93 18.24
CA LYS A 386 22.11 -1.86 19.04
C LYS A 386 22.11 -1.48 20.53
N TYR A 387 22.42 -0.22 20.83
CA TYR A 387 22.40 0.29 22.20
C TYR A 387 21.01 0.16 22.84
N LEU A 388 19.96 0.55 22.13
CA LEU A 388 18.58 0.45 22.59
C LEU A 388 18.20 -1.02 22.87
N ALA A 389 18.58 -1.95 22.00
CA ALA A 389 18.30 -3.37 22.13
C ALA A 389 18.98 -4.00 23.35
N GLU A 390 20.25 -3.66 23.59
CA GLU A 390 21.01 -4.07 24.78
C GLU A 390 20.36 -3.53 26.06
N LYS A 391 19.86 -2.30 26.03
CA LYS A 391 19.11 -1.72 27.14
C LYS A 391 17.76 -2.44 27.37
N VAL A 392 17.01 -2.71 26.30
CA VAL A 392 15.73 -3.46 26.39
C VAL A 392 15.98 -4.86 26.96
N GLU A 393 17.01 -5.56 26.51
CA GLU A 393 17.36 -6.89 27.04
C GLU A 393 17.65 -6.85 28.54
N LYS A 394 18.38 -5.82 28.99
CA LYS A 394 18.77 -5.63 30.40
C LYS A 394 17.59 -5.18 31.28
N GLU A 395 16.82 -4.17 30.85
CA GLU A 395 15.85 -3.46 31.69
C GLU A 395 14.40 -3.92 31.49
N LEU A 396 14.12 -4.59 30.37
CA LEU A 396 12.82 -5.17 30.01
C LEU A 396 12.99 -6.61 29.54
N PRO A 397 13.54 -7.51 30.39
CA PRO A 397 13.92 -8.86 30.00
C PRO A 397 12.74 -9.62 29.39
N GLY A 398 13.02 -10.41 28.35
CA GLY A 398 12.03 -11.20 27.61
C GLY A 398 11.24 -10.43 26.56
N LYS A 399 11.40 -9.12 26.44
CA LYS A 399 10.69 -8.33 25.41
C LYS A 399 11.49 -8.25 24.11
N LYS A 400 10.75 -8.33 22.99
CA LYS A 400 11.29 -8.00 21.66
C LYS A 400 11.30 -6.49 21.44
N LEU A 401 12.34 -5.98 20.79
CA LEU A 401 12.39 -4.63 20.24
C LEU A 401 11.97 -4.70 18.77
N LEU A 402 10.86 -4.05 18.44
CA LEU A 402 10.36 -3.95 17.07
C LEU A 402 10.77 -2.61 16.47
N PHE A 403 11.43 -2.63 15.32
CA PHE A 403 11.94 -1.46 14.66
C PHE A 403 11.48 -1.38 13.19
N LEU A 404 11.00 -0.20 12.75
CA LEU A 404 10.65 0.05 11.37
C LEU A 404 11.91 0.47 10.58
N ALA A 405 12.45 -0.44 9.79
CA ALA A 405 13.55 -0.16 8.86
C ALA A 405 12.99 0.53 7.60
N TYR A 406 13.00 1.86 7.61
CA TYR A 406 12.29 2.71 6.65
C TYR A 406 13.09 3.97 6.32
N TYR A 407 13.05 4.43 5.09
CA TYR A 407 13.78 5.59 4.58
C TYR A 407 15.30 5.50 4.88
N ASN A 408 15.81 6.44 5.69
CA ASN A 408 17.24 6.50 6.04
C ASN A 408 17.76 5.27 6.81
N SER A 409 16.85 4.45 7.35
CA SER A 409 17.16 3.21 8.07
C SER A 409 16.77 1.95 7.30
N GLU A 410 16.42 2.05 5.99
CA GLU A 410 16.03 0.89 5.19
C GLU A 410 17.20 -0.08 4.91
N TYR A 411 18.45 0.39 4.97
CA TYR A 411 19.65 -0.42 4.78
C TYR A 411 20.26 -0.84 6.11
N ALA A 412 20.72 -2.08 6.16
CA ALA A 412 21.40 -2.62 7.32
C ALA A 412 22.76 -1.94 7.56
N PRO A 413 23.21 -1.79 8.82
CA PRO A 413 24.57 -1.34 9.13
C PRO A 413 25.60 -2.37 8.67
N ILE A 414 26.67 -1.90 8.04
CA ILE A 414 27.77 -2.76 7.57
C ILE A 414 29.05 -2.62 8.40
N ASP A 415 29.14 -1.59 9.23
CA ASP A 415 30.29 -1.40 10.14
C ASP A 415 30.32 -2.51 11.19
N PRO A 416 31.43 -3.25 11.35
CA PRO A 416 31.54 -4.33 12.33
C PRO A 416 31.25 -3.91 13.78
N ARG A 417 31.36 -2.64 14.11
CA ARG A 417 30.99 -2.11 15.43
C ARG A 417 29.47 -2.20 15.69
N PHE A 418 28.65 -2.14 14.64
CA PHE A 418 27.20 -1.96 14.73
C PHE A 418 26.38 -3.01 13.99
N ASN A 419 26.99 -3.94 13.25
CA ASN A 419 26.31 -4.92 12.40
C ASN A 419 25.97 -6.25 13.10
N LYS A 420 26.10 -6.32 14.42
CA LYS A 420 25.66 -7.47 15.22
C LYS A 420 24.77 -6.98 16.35
N TRP A 421 23.52 -7.40 16.30
CA TRP A 421 22.50 -7.00 17.25
C TRP A 421 22.11 -8.14 18.21
N PRO A 422 21.61 -7.82 19.40
CA PRO A 422 21.01 -8.82 20.28
C PRO A 422 19.82 -9.53 19.60
N SER A 423 19.55 -10.78 19.98
CA SER A 423 18.50 -11.62 19.38
C SER A 423 17.06 -11.16 19.69
N ASN A 424 16.91 -10.16 20.56
CA ASN A 424 15.62 -9.57 20.90
C ASN A 424 15.14 -8.54 19.87
N VAL A 425 15.88 -8.26 18.79
CA VAL A 425 15.45 -7.30 17.75
C VAL A 425 14.72 -7.99 16.62
N GLU A 426 13.60 -7.40 16.22
CA GLU A 426 12.88 -7.72 15.00
C GLU A 426 12.70 -6.44 14.19
N ILE A 427 12.95 -6.50 12.89
CA ILE A 427 12.68 -5.37 11.99
C ILE A 427 11.43 -5.61 11.14
N ILE A 428 10.81 -4.50 10.72
CA ILE A 428 9.92 -4.47 9.57
C ILE A 428 10.69 -3.78 8.45
N LEU A 429 11.04 -4.55 7.43
CA LEU A 429 11.71 -3.99 6.27
C LEU A 429 10.67 -3.30 5.39
N CYS A 430 10.69 -1.99 5.42
CA CYS A 430 9.81 -1.11 4.67
C CYS A 430 10.65 -0.30 3.68
N ASN A 431 10.62 -0.69 2.44
CA ASN A 431 11.36 0.00 1.40
C ASN A 431 10.39 0.91 0.61
N GLY A 432 10.76 2.15 0.38
CA GLY A 432 9.94 3.15 -0.31
C GLY A 432 9.66 2.88 -1.80
N LYS A 433 10.24 1.82 -2.40
CA LYS A 433 9.99 1.44 -3.79
C LYS A 433 8.76 0.54 -3.87
N ALA A 434 7.92 0.74 -4.91
CA ALA A 434 6.76 -0.10 -5.14
C ALA A 434 7.13 -1.57 -5.33
N ALA A 435 6.31 -2.48 -4.79
CA ALA A 435 6.53 -3.93 -4.87
C ALA A 435 6.74 -4.44 -6.29
N PRO A 436 5.98 -4.01 -7.31
CA PRO A 436 6.22 -4.43 -8.70
C PRO A 436 7.64 -4.13 -9.17
N LYS A 437 8.17 -2.94 -8.87
CA LYS A 437 9.52 -2.54 -9.29
C LYS A 437 10.60 -3.41 -8.67
N ARG A 438 10.44 -3.81 -7.40
CA ARG A 438 11.39 -4.69 -6.70
C ARG A 438 11.49 -6.08 -7.31
N ILE A 439 10.43 -6.53 -7.93
CA ILE A 439 10.34 -7.88 -8.50
C ILE A 439 10.66 -7.89 -9.99
N LEU A 440 10.14 -6.91 -10.73
CA LEU A 440 10.26 -6.86 -12.20
C LEU A 440 11.58 -6.26 -12.67
N ASP A 441 12.05 -5.18 -12.06
CA ASP A 441 13.31 -4.54 -12.44
C ASP A 441 14.49 -5.36 -11.88
N PRO A 442 15.35 -5.97 -12.72
CA PRO A 442 16.44 -6.82 -12.27
C PRO A 442 17.40 -6.12 -11.29
N LYS A 443 17.71 -4.83 -11.53
CA LYS A 443 18.64 -4.07 -10.67
C LYS A 443 18.02 -3.79 -9.31
N VAL A 444 16.74 -3.40 -9.28
CA VAL A 444 16.02 -3.14 -8.03
C VAL A 444 15.81 -4.44 -7.25
N ARG A 445 15.59 -5.55 -7.95
CA ARG A 445 15.47 -6.89 -7.34
C ARG A 445 16.79 -7.33 -6.71
N GLU A 446 17.91 -7.17 -7.40
CA GLU A 446 19.24 -7.49 -6.84
C GLU A 446 19.55 -6.66 -5.59
N ASP A 447 19.26 -5.36 -5.63
CA ASP A 447 19.40 -4.47 -4.46
C ASP A 447 18.51 -4.94 -3.30
N PHE A 448 17.26 -5.32 -3.56
CA PHE A 448 16.34 -5.80 -2.54
C PHE A 448 16.79 -7.14 -1.92
N ILE A 449 17.29 -8.07 -2.73
CA ILE A 449 17.88 -9.32 -2.25
C ILE A 449 19.10 -9.04 -1.39
N LYS A 450 19.97 -8.12 -1.82
CA LYS A 450 21.15 -7.69 -1.05
C LYS A 450 20.76 -7.08 0.29
N GLN A 451 19.76 -6.19 0.32
CA GLN A 451 19.22 -5.63 1.57
C GLN A 451 18.73 -6.72 2.52
N ALA A 452 17.92 -7.67 2.03
CA ALA A 452 17.39 -8.75 2.85
C ALA A 452 18.50 -9.66 3.39
N LYS A 453 19.56 -9.90 2.59
CA LYS A 453 20.76 -10.64 3.03
C LYS A 453 21.51 -9.90 4.12
N GLU A 454 21.82 -8.62 3.93
CA GLU A 454 22.53 -7.79 4.91
C GLU A 454 21.77 -7.73 6.25
N TRP A 455 20.44 -7.55 6.18
CA TRP A 455 19.60 -7.60 7.39
C TRP A 455 19.59 -8.98 8.05
N THR A 456 19.59 -10.07 7.28
CA THR A 456 19.70 -11.44 7.81
C THR A 456 20.99 -11.63 8.58
N GLU A 457 22.09 -11.08 8.08
CA GLU A 457 23.41 -11.12 8.75
C GLU A 457 23.43 -10.33 10.08
N VAL A 458 22.78 -9.16 10.11
CA VAL A 458 22.68 -8.32 11.33
C VAL A 458 21.78 -8.97 12.39
N LEU A 459 20.66 -9.53 11.98
CA LEU A 459 19.66 -10.12 12.87
C LEU A 459 20.02 -11.55 13.32
N GLY A 460 20.88 -12.27 12.55
CA GLY A 460 21.16 -13.68 12.77
C GLY A 460 20.03 -14.64 12.33
N HIS A 461 19.00 -14.13 11.66
CA HIS A 461 17.87 -14.90 11.11
C HIS A 461 17.27 -14.16 9.90
N PRO A 462 16.51 -14.86 9.02
CA PRO A 462 15.85 -14.22 7.88
C PRO A 462 14.92 -13.06 8.28
N VAL A 463 14.79 -12.08 7.39
CA VAL A 463 13.82 -10.97 7.58
C VAL A 463 12.42 -11.55 7.65
N ARG A 464 11.75 -11.39 8.79
CA ARG A 464 10.43 -11.98 9.03
C ARG A 464 9.28 -11.08 8.64
N ASN A 465 9.49 -9.76 8.66
CA ASN A 465 8.42 -8.80 8.49
C ASN A 465 8.73 -7.85 7.33
N LEU A 466 7.80 -7.76 6.39
CA LEU A 466 7.89 -6.90 5.22
C LEU A 466 6.69 -5.95 5.16
N TRP A 467 6.97 -4.71 4.74
CA TRP A 467 5.97 -3.74 4.33
C TRP A 467 6.18 -3.41 2.86
N LEU A 468 5.19 -3.73 2.04
CA LEU A 468 5.24 -3.56 0.60
C LEU A 468 4.27 -2.49 0.15
N TYR A 469 4.76 -1.50 -0.58
CA TYR A 469 3.93 -0.50 -1.23
C TYR A 469 3.45 -0.95 -2.61
N ASP A 470 2.25 -0.48 -2.99
CA ASP A 470 1.77 -0.58 -4.36
C ASP A 470 2.27 0.60 -5.24
N GLU A 471 1.94 0.57 -6.52
CA GLU A 471 2.17 1.67 -7.45
C GLU A 471 0.95 2.61 -7.45
N TYR A 472 0.90 3.53 -6.51
CA TYR A 472 -0.26 4.39 -6.25
C TYR A 472 -0.72 5.21 -7.47
N GLY A 473 0.20 5.59 -8.35
CA GLY A 473 -0.06 6.45 -9.51
C GLY A 473 -0.57 5.73 -10.76
N ASN A 474 -0.45 4.38 -10.82
CA ASN A 474 -0.75 3.62 -12.04
C ASN A 474 -2.03 2.77 -11.89
N PRO A 475 -3.18 3.21 -12.43
CA PRO A 475 -4.44 2.48 -12.32
C PRO A 475 -4.43 1.12 -13.03
N PHE A 476 -3.63 0.97 -14.09
CA PHE A 476 -3.50 -0.30 -14.81
C PHE A 476 -2.71 -1.32 -13.98
N CYS A 477 -1.62 -0.91 -13.34
CA CYS A 477 -0.88 -1.76 -12.42
C CYS A 477 -1.72 -2.19 -11.22
N LYS A 478 -2.55 -1.30 -10.67
CA LYS A 478 -3.38 -1.61 -9.49
C LYS A 478 -4.21 -2.87 -9.64
N ALA A 479 -4.74 -3.12 -10.83
CA ALA A 479 -5.61 -4.28 -11.07
C ALA A 479 -4.90 -5.64 -11.02
N VAL A 480 -3.57 -5.66 -11.18
CA VAL A 480 -2.79 -6.90 -11.33
C VAL A 480 -1.62 -7.04 -10.34
N MET A 481 -1.33 -5.99 -9.57
CA MET A 481 -0.11 -5.96 -8.75
C MET A 481 -0.11 -6.94 -7.57
N GLY A 482 -1.27 -7.35 -7.09
CA GLY A 482 -1.35 -8.38 -6.04
C GLY A 482 -0.75 -9.72 -6.45
N GLU A 483 -0.65 -9.96 -7.75
CA GLU A 483 -0.05 -11.18 -8.29
C GLU A 483 1.48 -11.25 -8.06
N PHE A 484 2.14 -10.09 -7.83
CA PHE A 484 3.59 -10.05 -7.51
C PHE A 484 3.92 -10.59 -6.13
N VAL A 485 2.97 -10.59 -5.22
CA VAL A 485 3.20 -11.08 -3.85
C VAL A 485 3.71 -12.53 -3.87
N GLY A 486 3.25 -13.34 -4.83
CA GLY A 486 3.70 -14.72 -5.01
C GLY A 486 5.16 -14.87 -5.45
N GLU A 487 5.75 -13.84 -6.04
CA GLU A 487 7.14 -13.87 -6.49
C GLU A 487 8.14 -13.55 -5.36
N LEU A 488 7.70 -12.93 -4.28
CA LEU A 488 8.57 -12.54 -3.16
C LEU A 488 9.33 -13.72 -2.53
N PRO A 489 8.68 -14.84 -2.15
CA PRO A 489 9.40 -15.98 -1.60
C PRO A 489 10.41 -16.58 -2.56
N LYS A 490 10.12 -16.54 -3.87
CA LYS A 490 11.05 -17.01 -4.91
C LYS A 490 12.24 -16.07 -5.07
N ALA A 491 12.01 -14.76 -5.04
CA ALA A 491 13.05 -13.74 -5.19
C ALA A 491 13.98 -13.68 -3.98
N LEU A 492 13.44 -13.65 -2.76
CA LEU A 492 14.21 -13.49 -1.53
C LEU A 492 14.77 -14.80 -0.98
N GLY A 493 14.14 -15.95 -1.33
CA GLY A 493 14.62 -17.28 -0.95
C GLY A 493 14.89 -17.42 0.55
N PRO A 494 16.14 -17.79 0.97
CA PRO A 494 16.46 -18.05 2.36
C PRO A 494 16.49 -16.79 3.24
N TYR A 495 16.44 -15.60 2.65
CA TYR A 495 16.45 -14.33 3.39
C TYR A 495 15.06 -13.86 3.81
N LEU A 496 14.01 -14.56 3.39
CA LEU A 496 12.62 -14.27 3.76
C LEU A 496 12.11 -15.27 4.80
N GLY A 497 11.72 -14.76 5.98
CA GLY A 497 11.02 -15.53 7.00
C GLY A 497 9.50 -15.53 6.80
N ARG A 498 8.79 -16.22 7.69
CA ARG A 498 7.34 -16.46 7.62
C ARG A 498 6.53 -15.60 8.60
N GLY A 499 7.01 -14.44 8.97
CA GLY A 499 6.37 -13.57 9.96
C GLY A 499 5.18 -12.80 9.39
N ASN A 500 5.37 -11.50 9.14
CA ASN A 500 4.33 -10.58 8.70
C ASN A 500 4.57 -10.08 7.27
N LEU A 501 3.52 -10.08 6.47
CA LEU A 501 3.47 -9.34 5.23
C LEU A 501 2.34 -8.32 5.28
N PHE A 502 2.73 -7.05 5.21
CA PHE A 502 1.82 -5.92 5.10
C PHE A 502 1.83 -5.39 3.67
N PHE A 503 0.70 -5.47 2.98
CA PHE A 503 0.53 -4.96 1.63
C PHE A 503 -0.17 -3.61 1.67
N ASP A 504 0.63 -2.56 1.53
CA ASP A 504 0.15 -1.18 1.54
C ASP A 504 -0.31 -0.79 0.14
N SER A 505 -1.60 -0.79 -0.04
CA SER A 505 -2.23 -0.60 -1.33
C SER A 505 -3.38 0.40 -1.26
N GLY A 506 -3.31 1.42 -2.13
CA GLY A 506 -4.41 2.35 -2.38
C GLY A 506 -5.56 1.77 -3.21
N LEU A 507 -5.73 0.44 -3.20
CA LEU A 507 -6.71 -0.25 -4.03
C LEU A 507 -8.15 0.11 -3.65
N GLN A 508 -8.96 0.31 -4.68
CA GLN A 508 -10.40 0.53 -4.58
C GLN A 508 -11.17 -0.73 -5.04
N LEU A 509 -12.45 -0.83 -4.72
CA LEU A 509 -13.29 -1.99 -5.02
C LEU A 509 -13.16 -2.52 -6.46
N PRO A 510 -13.08 -1.70 -7.51
CA PRO A 510 -12.87 -2.18 -8.88
C PRO A 510 -11.60 -3.01 -9.08
N TYR A 511 -10.59 -2.86 -8.21
CA TYR A 511 -9.32 -3.59 -8.27
C TYR A 511 -9.27 -4.80 -7.33
N TYR A 512 -10.43 -5.35 -6.96
CA TYR A 512 -10.55 -6.47 -6.02
C TYR A 512 -9.75 -7.71 -6.43
N THR A 513 -9.55 -7.96 -7.72
CA THR A 513 -8.73 -9.08 -8.23
C THR A 513 -7.30 -9.04 -7.72
N SER A 514 -6.72 -7.84 -7.64
CA SER A 514 -5.39 -7.63 -7.08
C SER A 514 -5.32 -7.97 -5.59
N PHE A 515 -6.31 -7.55 -4.83
CA PHE A 515 -6.40 -7.88 -3.40
C PHE A 515 -6.59 -9.37 -3.16
N TYR A 516 -7.52 -9.96 -3.90
CA TYR A 516 -7.77 -11.39 -3.85
C TYR A 516 -6.47 -12.17 -4.09
N SER A 517 -5.75 -11.82 -5.15
CA SER A 517 -4.47 -12.45 -5.49
C SER A 517 -3.41 -12.26 -4.41
N ALA A 518 -3.24 -11.05 -3.86
CA ALA A 518 -2.26 -10.78 -2.83
C ALA A 518 -2.50 -11.66 -1.59
N PHE A 519 -3.75 -11.75 -1.09
CA PHE A 519 -4.04 -12.54 0.10
C PHE A 519 -3.95 -14.05 -0.13
N ARG A 520 -4.29 -14.53 -1.33
CA ARG A 520 -4.07 -15.93 -1.72
C ARG A 520 -2.59 -16.29 -1.71
N TYR A 521 -1.73 -15.43 -2.24
CA TYR A 521 -0.29 -15.61 -2.22
C TYR A 521 0.32 -15.47 -0.81
N MET A 522 -0.22 -14.58 0.03
CA MET A 522 0.19 -14.50 1.44
C MET A 522 -0.14 -15.78 2.20
N TRP A 523 -1.24 -16.45 1.82
CA TRP A 523 -1.61 -17.73 2.37
C TRP A 523 -0.70 -18.85 1.84
N ASN A 524 -0.54 -18.93 0.53
CA ASN A 524 0.30 -19.96 -0.11
C ASN A 524 0.99 -19.41 -1.38
N PRO A 525 2.31 -19.20 -1.36
CA PRO A 525 3.06 -18.69 -2.53
C PRO A 525 2.99 -19.58 -3.78
N ASN A 526 2.59 -20.85 -3.63
CA ASN A 526 2.42 -21.77 -4.75
C ASN A 526 1.00 -21.76 -5.35
N TRP A 527 0.14 -20.84 -4.89
CA TRP A 527 -1.17 -20.62 -5.49
C TRP A 527 -1.04 -20.19 -6.97
N ASN A 528 -1.96 -20.62 -7.82
CA ASN A 528 -1.93 -20.34 -9.25
C ASN A 528 -2.95 -19.25 -9.62
N ALA A 529 -2.47 -18.02 -9.74
CA ALA A 529 -3.31 -16.86 -10.09
C ALA A 529 -3.95 -17.00 -11.47
N ASP A 530 -3.23 -17.52 -12.46
CA ASP A 530 -3.75 -17.65 -13.83
C ASP A 530 -4.93 -18.64 -13.88
N ALA A 531 -4.83 -19.78 -13.18
CA ALA A 531 -5.93 -20.74 -13.08
C ALA A 531 -7.13 -20.14 -12.31
N ALA A 532 -6.89 -19.35 -11.27
CA ALA A 532 -7.94 -18.69 -10.52
C ALA A 532 -8.67 -17.62 -11.35
N ILE A 533 -7.94 -16.86 -12.18
CA ILE A 533 -8.52 -15.88 -13.12
C ILE A 533 -9.33 -16.59 -14.20
N GLU A 534 -8.86 -17.72 -14.71
CA GLU A 534 -9.60 -18.53 -15.69
C GLU A 534 -10.90 -19.12 -15.13
N GLU A 535 -10.94 -19.46 -13.85
CA GLU A 535 -12.16 -19.90 -13.16
C GLU A 535 -13.05 -18.68 -12.84
N HIS A 536 -12.48 -17.61 -12.33
CA HIS A 536 -13.22 -16.48 -11.77
C HIS A 536 -14.11 -15.78 -12.79
N PHE A 537 -13.59 -15.35 -13.92
CA PHE A 537 -14.34 -14.51 -14.84
C PHE A 537 -15.56 -15.20 -15.45
N PRO A 538 -15.49 -16.46 -15.95
CA PRO A 538 -16.68 -17.16 -16.40
C PRO A 538 -17.70 -17.44 -15.31
N LEU A 539 -17.21 -17.74 -14.09
CA LEU A 539 -18.05 -18.05 -12.94
C LEU A 539 -18.82 -16.82 -12.46
N PHE A 540 -18.17 -15.66 -12.47
CA PHE A 540 -18.65 -14.45 -11.82
C PHE A 540 -19.40 -13.51 -12.75
N TYR A 541 -19.10 -13.55 -14.06
CA TYR A 541 -19.69 -12.67 -15.08
C TYR A 541 -20.45 -13.42 -16.20
N GLY A 542 -20.49 -14.74 -16.11
CA GLY A 542 -21.06 -15.58 -17.14
C GLY A 542 -20.04 -16.04 -18.18
N LYS A 543 -20.29 -17.21 -18.78
CA LYS A 543 -19.33 -17.92 -19.63
C LYS A 543 -18.82 -17.08 -20.81
N GLU A 544 -19.73 -16.38 -21.52
CA GLU A 544 -19.34 -15.63 -22.71
C GLU A 544 -18.58 -14.35 -22.36
N ALA A 545 -19.09 -13.58 -21.39
CA ALA A 545 -18.40 -12.38 -20.90
C ALA A 545 -17.03 -12.72 -20.30
N GLY A 546 -16.94 -13.83 -19.56
CA GLY A 546 -15.70 -14.30 -18.95
C GLY A 546 -14.58 -14.52 -19.94
N LYS A 547 -14.87 -14.99 -21.16
CA LYS A 547 -13.86 -15.15 -22.23
C LYS A 547 -13.17 -13.82 -22.59
N TYR A 548 -13.95 -12.76 -22.69
CA TYR A 548 -13.42 -11.42 -23.00
C TYR A 548 -12.68 -10.83 -21.81
N LEU A 549 -13.18 -11.02 -20.60
CA LEU A 549 -12.54 -10.52 -19.37
C LEU A 549 -11.22 -11.23 -19.06
N ILE A 550 -11.08 -12.53 -19.34
CA ILE A 550 -9.79 -13.24 -19.27
C ILE A 550 -8.78 -12.61 -20.23
N LYS A 551 -9.16 -12.36 -21.48
CA LYS A 551 -8.30 -11.72 -22.47
C LYS A 551 -7.91 -10.30 -22.04
N PHE A 552 -8.88 -9.53 -21.55
CA PHE A 552 -8.66 -8.18 -21.01
C PHE A 552 -7.64 -8.21 -19.86
N HIS A 553 -7.84 -9.08 -18.88
CA HIS A 553 -6.97 -9.17 -17.71
C HIS A 553 -5.52 -9.58 -18.08
N ARG A 554 -5.39 -10.54 -19.00
CA ARG A 554 -4.07 -10.99 -19.51
C ARG A 554 -3.36 -9.88 -20.30
N LEU A 555 -4.10 -9.18 -21.18
CA LEU A 555 -3.58 -8.04 -21.92
C LEU A 555 -3.12 -6.94 -20.96
N LEU A 556 -3.97 -6.58 -19.99
CA LEU A 556 -3.68 -5.61 -18.95
C LEU A 556 -2.41 -5.98 -18.15
N LYS A 557 -2.29 -7.22 -17.69
CA LYS A 557 -1.12 -7.72 -16.95
C LYS A 557 0.16 -7.60 -17.78
N ASN A 558 0.15 -8.13 -18.99
CA ASN A 558 1.32 -8.18 -19.86
C ASN A 558 1.80 -6.78 -20.26
N GLU A 559 0.88 -5.93 -20.70
CA GLU A 559 1.22 -4.58 -21.12
C GLU A 559 1.58 -3.68 -19.93
N CYS A 560 0.93 -3.84 -18.78
CA CYS A 560 1.32 -3.13 -17.56
C CYS A 560 2.78 -3.39 -17.20
N TYR A 561 3.20 -4.65 -17.21
CA TYR A 561 4.57 -5.03 -16.85
C TYR A 561 5.58 -4.50 -17.87
N LYS A 562 5.29 -4.68 -19.16
CA LYS A 562 6.12 -4.20 -20.24
C LYS A 562 6.33 -2.68 -20.17
N VAL A 563 5.24 -1.94 -20.14
CA VAL A 563 5.28 -0.47 -20.14
C VAL A 563 5.91 0.07 -18.85
N TYR A 564 5.67 -0.58 -17.71
CA TYR A 564 6.27 -0.21 -16.45
C TYR A 564 7.80 -0.39 -16.44
N LEU A 565 8.29 -1.48 -17.01
CA LEU A 565 9.73 -1.73 -17.13
C LEU A 565 10.40 -0.78 -18.13
N GLU A 566 9.76 -0.53 -19.29
CA GLU A 566 10.30 0.32 -20.35
C GLU A 566 10.35 1.80 -19.94
N GLN A 567 9.29 2.31 -19.31
CA GLN A 567 9.16 3.73 -19.02
C GLN A 567 9.57 4.10 -17.59
N GLY A 568 9.45 3.20 -16.64
CA GLY A 568 9.86 3.40 -15.24
C GLY A 568 9.14 4.52 -14.50
N VAL A 569 7.95 4.94 -14.97
CA VAL A 569 7.19 6.08 -14.47
C VAL A 569 5.87 5.66 -13.83
N SER A 570 5.41 6.43 -12.84
CA SER A 570 4.15 6.17 -12.13
C SER A 570 2.90 6.33 -13.01
N VAL A 571 2.99 7.14 -14.08
CA VAL A 571 1.89 7.33 -15.04
C VAL A 571 2.40 7.04 -16.45
N PRO A 572 2.52 5.76 -16.83
CA PRO A 572 3.03 5.38 -18.14
C PRO A 572 2.03 5.65 -19.26
N LEU A 573 2.55 5.83 -20.47
CA LEU A 573 1.78 5.99 -21.68
C LEU A 573 1.69 4.66 -22.43
N TYR A 574 0.49 4.10 -22.52
CA TYR A 574 0.22 2.85 -23.23
C TYR A 574 0.05 3.10 -24.74
N PRO A 575 0.43 2.15 -25.62
CA PRO A 575 0.17 2.27 -27.04
C PRO A 575 -1.33 2.41 -27.35
N ALA A 576 -1.72 3.27 -28.30
CA ALA A 576 -3.13 3.49 -28.65
C ALA A 576 -3.86 2.20 -29.02
N LYS A 577 -3.22 1.33 -29.80
CA LYS A 577 -3.77 0.03 -30.19
C LYS A 577 -4.12 -0.86 -28.98
N VAL A 578 -3.29 -0.80 -27.92
CA VAL A 578 -3.54 -1.57 -26.67
C VAL A 578 -4.77 -1.04 -25.96
N ILE A 579 -4.90 0.28 -25.86
CA ILE A 579 -6.08 0.93 -25.27
C ILE A 579 -7.36 0.58 -26.04
N ASP A 580 -7.31 0.62 -27.37
CA ASP A 580 -8.43 0.29 -28.23
C ASP A 580 -8.85 -1.19 -28.07
N GLU A 581 -7.90 -2.11 -28.00
CA GLU A 581 -8.16 -3.53 -27.77
C GLU A 581 -8.74 -3.78 -26.37
N MET A 582 -8.23 -3.12 -25.34
CA MET A 582 -8.76 -3.22 -23.98
C MET A 582 -10.22 -2.74 -23.93
N GLU A 583 -10.52 -1.61 -24.56
CA GLU A 583 -11.87 -1.06 -24.60
C GLU A 583 -12.83 -1.95 -25.39
N ASP A 584 -12.44 -2.49 -26.53
CA ASP A 584 -13.22 -3.43 -27.33
C ASP A 584 -13.56 -4.70 -26.55
N LEU A 585 -12.59 -5.26 -25.81
CA LEU A 585 -12.82 -6.42 -24.97
C LEU A 585 -13.83 -6.17 -23.85
N LEU A 586 -13.79 -5.00 -23.21
CA LEU A 586 -14.79 -4.62 -22.20
C LEU A 586 -16.16 -4.41 -22.80
N LYS A 587 -16.28 -3.76 -23.96
CA LYS A 587 -17.56 -3.61 -24.69
C LYS A 587 -18.18 -4.94 -25.09
N LYS A 588 -17.36 -5.88 -25.56
CA LYS A 588 -17.81 -7.25 -25.89
C LYS A 588 -18.26 -8.01 -24.64
N ALA A 589 -17.54 -7.86 -23.52
CA ALA A 589 -17.94 -8.45 -22.26
C ALA A 589 -19.28 -7.89 -21.77
N GLU A 590 -19.46 -6.56 -21.78
CA GLU A 590 -20.71 -5.91 -21.41
C GLU A 590 -21.90 -6.38 -22.23
N ALA A 591 -21.74 -6.44 -23.56
CA ALA A 591 -22.80 -6.88 -24.49
C ALA A 591 -23.22 -8.35 -24.27
N ALA A 592 -22.34 -9.17 -23.70
CA ALA A 592 -22.62 -10.58 -23.40
C ALA A 592 -23.31 -10.79 -22.04
N ILE A 593 -23.49 -9.74 -21.22
CA ILE A 593 -24.10 -9.84 -19.88
C ILE A 593 -25.56 -9.35 -19.94
N PRO A 594 -26.54 -10.09 -19.38
CA PRO A 594 -27.91 -9.63 -19.28
C PRO A 594 -28.02 -8.35 -18.43
N LYS A 595 -28.75 -7.34 -18.91
CA LYS A 595 -28.79 -5.98 -18.31
C LYS A 595 -29.21 -5.95 -16.84
N ASP A 596 -30.22 -6.75 -16.45
CA ASP A 596 -30.78 -6.75 -15.10
C ASP A 596 -30.24 -7.89 -14.21
N SER A 597 -29.05 -8.42 -14.55
CA SER A 597 -28.44 -9.54 -13.84
C SER A 597 -27.51 -9.10 -12.74
N ILE A 598 -27.19 -10.01 -11.82
CA ILE A 598 -26.16 -9.82 -10.81
C ILE A 598 -24.78 -9.67 -11.47
N GLU A 599 -24.56 -10.36 -12.59
CA GLU A 599 -23.33 -10.29 -13.38
C GLU A 599 -23.12 -8.88 -13.93
N MET A 600 -24.19 -8.17 -14.36
CA MET A 600 -24.10 -6.79 -14.81
C MET A 600 -23.74 -5.83 -13.65
N ARG A 601 -24.29 -6.05 -12.47
CA ARG A 601 -23.90 -5.26 -11.27
C ARG A 601 -22.43 -5.44 -10.94
N ARG A 602 -21.93 -6.67 -11.00
CA ARG A 602 -20.50 -7.01 -10.81
C ARG A 602 -19.63 -6.35 -11.87
N PHE A 603 -20.05 -6.42 -13.14
CA PHE A 603 -19.36 -5.83 -14.27
C PHE A 603 -19.25 -4.31 -14.15
N LYS A 604 -20.32 -3.61 -13.76
CA LYS A 604 -20.29 -2.17 -13.52
C LYS A 604 -19.26 -1.76 -12.47
N ILE A 605 -19.10 -2.56 -11.41
CA ILE A 605 -18.04 -2.32 -10.40
C ILE A 605 -16.66 -2.48 -11.04
N TYR A 606 -16.41 -3.60 -11.72
CA TYR A 606 -15.12 -3.91 -12.33
C TYR A 606 -14.74 -2.93 -13.45
N ALA A 607 -15.71 -2.55 -14.29
CA ALA A 607 -15.50 -1.68 -15.43
C ALA A 607 -15.36 -0.18 -15.08
N MET A 608 -15.81 0.22 -13.89
CA MET A 608 -15.94 1.63 -13.48
C MET A 608 -14.69 2.51 -13.72
N PRO A 609 -13.45 2.08 -13.43
CA PRO A 609 -12.28 2.94 -13.61
C PRO A 609 -11.82 3.06 -15.06
N TRP A 610 -12.22 2.14 -15.94
CA TRP A 610 -11.54 1.97 -17.22
C TRP A 610 -11.86 3.05 -18.23
N ALA A 611 -13.13 3.43 -18.38
CA ALA A 611 -13.53 4.46 -19.35
C ALA A 611 -12.73 5.76 -19.13
N LYS A 612 -12.67 6.24 -17.90
CA LYS A 612 -11.90 7.44 -17.53
C LYS A 612 -10.41 7.27 -17.77
N ASN A 613 -9.86 6.09 -17.47
CA ASN A 613 -8.44 5.82 -17.66
C ASN A 613 -8.08 5.73 -19.16
N PHE A 614 -8.94 5.14 -19.99
CA PHE A 614 -8.73 5.11 -21.44
C PHE A 614 -8.82 6.50 -22.06
N GLU A 615 -9.81 7.29 -21.65
CA GLU A 615 -9.91 8.69 -22.07
C GLU A 615 -8.65 9.47 -21.70
N ALA A 616 -8.16 9.34 -20.47
CA ALA A 616 -6.92 9.98 -20.03
C ALA A 616 -5.72 9.55 -20.87
N GLN A 617 -5.62 8.28 -21.25
CA GLN A 617 -4.58 7.79 -22.14
C GLN A 617 -4.67 8.43 -23.54
N ARG A 618 -5.87 8.52 -24.13
CA ARG A 618 -6.08 9.16 -25.44
C ARG A 618 -5.76 10.64 -25.43
N VAL A 619 -6.16 11.33 -24.38
CA VAL A 619 -5.80 12.74 -24.17
C VAL A 619 -4.28 12.90 -24.11
N GLN A 620 -3.58 12.03 -23.38
CA GLN A 620 -2.11 12.06 -23.34
C GLN A 620 -1.46 11.80 -24.72
N GLN A 621 -1.98 10.81 -25.46
CA GLN A 621 -1.48 10.45 -26.80
C GLN A 621 -1.66 11.59 -27.82
N SER A 622 -2.76 12.32 -27.74
CA SER A 622 -3.09 13.43 -28.64
C SER A 622 -2.45 14.76 -28.24
N TYR A 623 -1.95 14.86 -27.00
CA TYR A 623 -1.42 16.10 -26.45
C TYR A 623 -0.15 16.55 -27.15
N LYS A 624 -0.19 17.74 -27.75
CA LYS A 624 0.98 18.41 -28.29
C LYS A 624 1.63 19.25 -27.21
N LYS A 625 2.84 18.88 -26.81
CA LYS A 625 3.59 19.62 -25.80
C LYS A 625 3.83 21.04 -26.24
N PRO A 626 3.44 22.06 -25.45
CA PRO A 626 3.72 23.46 -25.82
C PRO A 626 5.22 23.74 -25.77
N VAL A 627 5.64 24.71 -26.60
CA VAL A 627 7.00 25.25 -26.59
C VAL A 627 6.92 26.70 -26.16
N PHE A 628 7.53 27.01 -25.04
CA PHE A 628 7.66 28.36 -24.47
C PHE A 628 9.04 28.89 -24.78
N LYS A 629 9.19 30.21 -24.87
CA LYS A 629 10.47 30.87 -25.14
C LYS A 629 10.91 31.70 -23.93
N ALA A 630 12.09 31.39 -23.40
CA ALA A 630 12.83 32.31 -22.54
C ALA A 630 13.56 33.31 -23.42
N VAL A 631 13.23 34.60 -23.29
CA VAL A 631 13.83 35.66 -24.13
C VAL A 631 15.21 36.02 -23.58
N ARG A 632 16.22 36.09 -24.45
CA ARG A 632 17.56 36.53 -24.03
C ARG A 632 17.60 38.02 -23.78
N LEU A 633 18.27 38.44 -22.71
CA LEU A 633 18.57 39.82 -22.46
C LEU A 633 19.49 40.33 -23.57
N ALA A 634 19.19 41.51 -24.16
CA ALA A 634 20.05 42.15 -25.16
C ALA A 634 21.35 42.64 -24.51
N GLY A 635 22.37 42.86 -25.32
CA GLY A 635 23.64 43.37 -24.81
C GLY A 635 23.48 44.72 -24.07
N GLY A 636 23.88 44.72 -22.79
CA GLY A 636 23.74 45.86 -21.90
C GLY A 636 22.42 45.95 -21.15
N GLU A 637 21.45 45.07 -21.39
CA GLU A 637 20.23 44.96 -20.56
C GLU A 637 20.53 44.25 -19.22
N SER A 638 19.88 44.73 -18.18
CA SER A 638 19.87 44.07 -16.86
C SER A 638 18.46 44.07 -16.31
N ILE A 639 18.15 43.10 -15.47
CA ILE A 639 16.93 43.02 -14.66
C ILE A 639 17.35 43.27 -13.21
N THR A 640 16.64 44.14 -12.54
CA THR A 640 16.75 44.34 -11.10
C THR A 640 15.58 43.60 -10.43
N VAL A 641 15.84 42.59 -9.64
CA VAL A 641 14.78 41.82 -8.96
C VAL A 641 14.17 42.69 -7.84
N ASP A 642 13.24 43.57 -8.21
CA ASP A 642 12.60 44.51 -7.29
C ASP A 642 11.07 44.31 -7.18
N GLY A 643 10.52 43.37 -7.94
CA GLY A 643 9.08 43.04 -8.02
C GLY A 643 8.30 43.84 -9.02
N LYS A 644 8.96 44.69 -9.88
CA LYS A 644 8.32 45.42 -10.94
C LYS A 644 8.50 44.71 -12.30
N ASP A 645 7.77 45.21 -13.31
CA ASP A 645 7.77 44.68 -14.66
C ASP A 645 8.11 45.78 -15.68
N ASP A 646 8.97 46.72 -15.30
CA ASP A 646 9.25 47.93 -16.09
C ASP A 646 10.42 47.78 -17.06
N GLU A 647 11.22 46.71 -16.99
CA GLU A 647 12.30 46.45 -17.92
C GLU A 647 11.82 46.13 -19.34
N GLN A 648 12.60 46.58 -20.35
CA GLN A 648 12.24 46.46 -21.78
C GLN A 648 12.14 44.97 -22.24
N VAL A 649 12.87 44.06 -21.61
CA VAL A 649 12.80 42.62 -21.90
C VAL A 649 11.40 42.06 -21.68
N TRP A 650 10.68 42.51 -20.64
CA TRP A 650 9.32 42.06 -20.35
C TRP A 650 8.29 42.46 -21.40
N LYS A 651 8.56 43.51 -22.18
CA LYS A 651 7.73 43.92 -23.34
C LYS A 651 7.91 42.96 -24.52
N ARG A 652 9.08 42.34 -24.67
CA ARG A 652 9.40 41.38 -25.73
C ARG A 652 9.02 39.96 -25.40
N ALA A 653 9.02 39.62 -24.11
CA ALA A 653 8.71 38.28 -23.64
C ALA A 653 7.20 37.97 -23.78
N GLN A 654 6.90 36.86 -24.41
CA GLN A 654 5.53 36.38 -24.52
C GLN A 654 5.11 35.69 -23.21
N PRO A 655 3.87 35.92 -22.75
CA PRO A 655 3.37 35.24 -21.56
C PRO A 655 3.21 33.72 -21.78
N LEU A 656 3.45 32.96 -20.76
CA LEU A 656 3.16 31.51 -20.73
C LEU A 656 1.65 31.29 -20.77
N GLU A 657 1.21 30.33 -21.55
CA GLU A 657 -0.19 29.90 -21.57
C GLU A 657 -0.45 28.88 -20.45
N PHE A 658 -1.47 29.14 -19.64
CA PHE A 658 -1.95 28.24 -18.61
C PHE A 658 -3.25 27.56 -19.04
N ILE A 659 -3.34 26.27 -18.79
CA ILE A 659 -4.49 25.41 -19.11
C ILE A 659 -4.98 24.67 -17.86
N ASN A 660 -6.16 24.09 -17.95
CA ASN A 660 -6.62 23.14 -16.92
C ASN A 660 -5.79 21.84 -17.01
N PRO A 661 -5.07 21.46 -15.95
CA PRO A 661 -4.14 20.33 -16.00
C PRO A 661 -4.81 18.95 -16.06
N ILE A 662 -6.13 18.86 -15.87
CA ILE A 662 -6.90 17.62 -16.00
C ILE A 662 -7.54 17.44 -17.40
N GLY A 663 -7.30 18.36 -18.33
CA GLY A 663 -7.79 18.26 -19.71
C GLY A 663 -9.19 18.81 -19.97
N SER A 664 -9.75 19.60 -19.03
CA SER A 664 -10.98 20.34 -19.28
C SER A 664 -10.74 21.44 -20.32
N ASN A 665 -11.71 21.64 -21.22
CA ASN A 665 -11.68 22.74 -22.20
C ASN A 665 -12.09 24.10 -21.59
N GLU A 666 -12.39 24.14 -20.29
CA GLU A 666 -12.70 25.40 -19.61
C GLU A 666 -11.45 26.27 -19.49
N LYS A 667 -11.58 27.54 -19.88
CA LYS A 667 -10.50 28.51 -19.71
C LYS A 667 -10.29 28.81 -18.23
N PRO A 668 -9.03 28.88 -17.78
CA PRO A 668 -8.72 29.28 -16.40
C PRO A 668 -9.29 30.68 -16.09
N LYS A 669 -9.90 30.81 -14.90
CA LYS A 669 -10.48 32.08 -14.43
C LYS A 669 -9.43 33.00 -13.79
N PHE A 670 -8.42 32.43 -13.15
CA PHE A 670 -7.38 33.13 -12.41
C PHE A 670 -5.99 32.91 -13.03
N ALA A 671 -5.93 32.86 -14.40
CA ALA A 671 -4.67 32.70 -15.10
C ALA A 671 -3.74 33.89 -14.82
N PRO A 672 -2.50 33.65 -14.39
CA PRO A 672 -1.50 34.70 -14.18
C PRO A 672 -0.89 35.11 -15.54
N GLU A 673 -0.31 36.30 -15.60
CA GLU A 673 0.63 36.66 -16.63
C GLU A 673 2.04 36.29 -16.17
N VAL A 674 2.69 35.35 -16.84
CA VAL A 674 4.04 34.88 -16.48
C VAL A 674 4.94 35.00 -17.70
N LYS A 675 6.09 35.61 -17.56
CA LYS A 675 7.09 35.79 -18.60
C LYS A 675 8.45 35.28 -18.15
N VAL A 676 9.22 34.76 -19.09
CA VAL A 676 10.55 34.18 -18.83
C VAL A 676 11.61 34.85 -19.67
N ALA A 677 12.68 35.29 -19.04
CA ALA A 677 13.89 35.82 -19.68
C ALA A 677 15.12 35.10 -19.12
N TRP A 678 16.26 35.25 -19.80
CA TRP A 678 17.52 34.65 -19.41
C TRP A 678 18.74 35.40 -19.89
N ASN A 679 19.86 35.20 -19.20
CA ASN A 679 21.20 35.58 -19.64
C ASN A 679 22.21 34.50 -19.24
N ASP A 680 23.50 34.74 -19.43
CA ASP A 680 24.53 33.72 -19.10
C ASP A 680 24.67 33.42 -17.58
N LYS A 681 23.99 34.17 -16.71
CA LYS A 681 24.02 34.00 -15.26
C LYS A 681 22.85 33.16 -14.73
N GLY A 682 21.66 33.26 -15.34
CA GLY A 682 20.47 32.57 -14.82
C GLY A 682 19.20 32.90 -15.61
N ILE A 683 18.11 32.37 -15.05
CA ILE A 683 16.73 32.51 -15.55
C ILE A 683 16.01 33.56 -14.71
N TYR A 684 15.33 34.49 -15.35
CA TYR A 684 14.45 35.48 -14.74
C TYR A 684 12.99 35.12 -15.04
N ILE A 685 12.13 35.19 -14.05
CA ILE A 685 10.69 34.92 -14.20
C ILE A 685 9.92 36.07 -13.56
N ASN A 686 9.10 36.76 -14.38
CA ASN A 686 8.18 37.77 -13.91
C ASN A 686 6.76 37.17 -13.87
N MET A 687 6.06 37.33 -12.76
CA MET A 687 4.74 36.76 -12.51
C MET A 687 3.79 37.83 -11.99
N LYS A 688 2.64 37.97 -12.62
CA LYS A 688 1.54 38.85 -12.18
C LYS A 688 0.28 38.02 -11.98
N THR A 689 -0.17 37.95 -10.74
CA THR A 689 -1.25 37.09 -10.28
C THR A 689 -2.51 37.90 -9.96
N PRO A 690 -3.69 37.54 -10.51
CA PRO A 690 -4.90 38.37 -10.47
C PRO A 690 -5.75 38.21 -9.18
N GLU A 691 -5.22 37.64 -8.10
CA GLU A 691 -5.93 37.55 -6.83
C GLU A 691 -5.04 37.85 -5.64
N LYS A 692 -5.65 38.32 -4.53
CA LYS A 692 -4.94 38.59 -3.28
C LYS A 692 -4.44 37.32 -2.62
N PRO A 693 -3.18 37.29 -2.15
CA PRO A 693 -2.67 36.17 -1.38
C PRO A 693 -3.22 36.14 0.05
N GLU A 694 -3.36 34.97 0.64
CA GLU A 694 -3.64 34.79 2.05
C GLU A 694 -2.32 34.62 2.83
N MET A 695 -1.80 35.72 3.36
CA MET A 695 -0.49 35.81 3.99
C MET A 695 -0.31 34.96 5.26
N GLU A 696 -1.39 34.61 5.95
CA GLU A 696 -1.36 33.88 7.23
C GLU A 696 -1.31 32.35 7.09
N LYS A 697 -1.54 31.82 5.89
CA LYS A 697 -1.55 30.37 5.67
C LYS A 697 -0.14 29.76 5.62
N SER A 698 -0.07 28.48 5.94
CA SER A 698 1.18 27.72 5.76
C SER A 698 1.55 27.63 4.28
N PHE A 699 2.84 27.52 3.98
CA PHE A 699 3.39 27.51 2.61
C PHE A 699 2.62 26.61 1.65
N TRP A 700 2.42 25.34 2.01
CA TRP A 700 1.74 24.35 1.15
C TRP A 700 0.20 24.47 1.13
N SER A 701 -0.35 25.31 1.99
CA SER A 701 -1.80 25.59 2.03
C SER A 701 -2.16 26.96 1.45
N ASN A 702 -1.16 27.70 1.01
CA ASN A 702 -1.30 29.03 0.43
C ASN A 702 -1.40 28.97 -1.09
N CYS A 703 -1.81 30.11 -1.67
CA CYS A 703 -1.75 30.31 -3.11
C CYS A 703 -0.30 30.59 -3.55
N GLY A 704 0.24 29.76 -4.46
CA GLY A 704 1.62 29.88 -4.87
C GLY A 704 1.89 29.23 -6.21
N TYR A 705 3.15 29.14 -6.56
CA TYR A 705 3.62 28.53 -7.79
C TYR A 705 4.53 27.32 -7.49
N GLU A 706 4.47 26.32 -8.34
CA GLU A 706 5.46 25.28 -8.45
C GLU A 706 6.06 25.30 -9.86
N ILE A 707 7.36 25.38 -9.98
CA ILE A 707 8.10 25.49 -11.23
C ILE A 707 9.00 24.27 -11.36
N PHE A 708 8.88 23.58 -12.46
CA PHE A 708 9.60 22.35 -12.72
C PHE A 708 10.51 22.53 -13.94
N PHE A 709 11.79 22.23 -13.77
CA PHE A 709 12.77 22.19 -14.84
C PHE A 709 13.36 20.78 -14.94
N MET A 710 13.58 20.33 -16.17
CA MET A 710 14.32 19.12 -16.49
C MET A 710 15.30 19.41 -17.62
N PRO A 711 16.54 19.83 -17.28
CA PRO A 711 17.57 20.04 -18.27
C PRO A 711 17.93 18.77 -19.02
N THR A 712 18.15 18.87 -20.33
CA THR A 712 18.70 17.79 -21.15
C THR A 712 20.22 17.87 -21.17
N PRO A 713 20.96 16.75 -21.20
CA PRO A 713 20.54 15.36 -21.39
C PRO A 713 20.28 14.57 -20.09
N HIS A 714 20.48 15.13 -18.91
CA HIS A 714 20.54 14.35 -17.68
C HIS A 714 19.20 14.09 -17.00
N GLU A 715 18.10 14.73 -17.45
CA GLU A 715 16.73 14.50 -16.96
C GLU A 715 16.54 14.62 -15.44
N GLN A 716 17.43 15.33 -14.75
CA GLN A 716 17.19 15.66 -13.34
C GLN A 716 16.00 16.59 -13.22
N LYS A 717 15.17 16.39 -12.20
CA LYS A 717 14.02 17.24 -11.95
C LYS A 717 14.32 18.23 -10.85
N TYR A 718 14.21 19.47 -11.19
CA TYR A 718 14.28 20.58 -10.26
C TYR A 718 12.87 21.09 -10.01
N GLN A 719 12.44 21.11 -8.77
CA GLN A 719 11.19 21.70 -8.32
C GLN A 719 11.49 22.92 -7.46
N LEU A 720 11.02 24.05 -7.89
CA LEU A 720 11.01 25.25 -7.09
C LEU A 720 9.56 25.60 -6.78
N ALA A 721 9.23 25.82 -5.52
CA ALA A 721 7.92 26.33 -5.14
C ALA A 721 8.09 27.66 -4.40
N LEU A 722 7.16 28.59 -4.59
CA LEU A 722 7.17 29.89 -3.95
C LEU A 722 5.76 30.41 -3.64
N ASP A 723 5.66 31.26 -2.63
CA ASP A 723 4.43 31.96 -2.27
C ASP A 723 4.63 33.50 -2.20
N ALA A 724 3.54 34.22 -2.01
CA ALA A 724 3.55 35.67 -1.90
C ALA A 724 4.30 36.23 -0.67
N ASN A 725 4.66 35.37 0.29
CA ASN A 725 5.46 35.74 1.47
C ASN A 725 6.98 35.62 1.21
N CYS A 726 7.41 35.47 -0.05
CA CYS A 726 8.79 35.18 -0.41
C CYS A 726 9.34 33.89 0.22
N LYS A 727 8.49 32.95 0.60
CA LYS A 727 8.93 31.62 1.04
C LYS A 727 9.26 30.79 -0.19
N ILE A 728 10.37 30.07 -0.15
CA ILE A 728 10.85 29.28 -1.25
C ILE A 728 11.12 27.86 -0.76
N TYR A 729 10.73 26.90 -1.58
CA TYR A 729 11.18 25.51 -1.51
C TYR A 729 11.97 25.21 -2.79
N PHE A 730 13.09 24.51 -2.67
CA PHE A 730 13.83 23.99 -3.80
C PHE A 730 14.19 22.53 -3.54
N GLY A 731 13.83 21.65 -4.47
CA GLY A 731 14.10 20.22 -4.39
C GLY A 731 14.64 19.68 -5.71
N VAL A 732 15.54 18.72 -5.64
CA VAL A 732 16.06 18.01 -6.80
C VAL A 732 15.64 16.54 -6.68
N GLN A 733 14.90 16.05 -7.70
CA GLN A 733 14.60 14.63 -7.84
C GLN A 733 15.50 14.06 -8.93
N ARG A 734 16.43 13.20 -8.55
CA ARG A 734 17.30 12.49 -9.51
C ARG A 734 16.56 11.32 -10.13
N VAL A 735 16.57 11.22 -11.46
CA VAL A 735 15.84 10.20 -12.24
C VAL A 735 16.56 8.84 -12.20
N LEU A 736 17.82 8.76 -11.78
CA LEU A 736 18.60 7.52 -11.61
C LEU A 736 19.06 7.32 -10.19
N PRO A 737 19.32 6.11 -9.74
CA PRO A 737 18.85 5.40 -8.54
C PRO A 737 19.28 5.97 -7.19
N LEU A 738 19.28 7.27 -7.02
CA LEU A 738 19.56 7.91 -5.75
C LEU A 738 18.28 8.51 -5.17
N PRO A 739 17.94 8.21 -3.92
CA PRO A 739 16.65 8.54 -3.36
C PRO A 739 16.56 9.98 -2.88
N GLY A 740 15.37 10.52 -3.04
CA GLY A 740 14.83 11.62 -2.26
C GLY A 740 15.19 13.03 -2.69
N PRO A 741 14.33 13.99 -2.37
CA PRO A 741 14.61 15.40 -2.58
C PRO A 741 15.72 15.84 -1.63
N THR A 742 16.82 16.34 -2.16
CA THR A 742 17.83 17.06 -1.37
C THR A 742 17.43 18.52 -1.30
N ASN A 743 16.93 18.98 -0.17
CA ASN A 743 16.85 20.40 0.13
C ASN A 743 18.25 20.89 0.45
N SER A 744 18.95 21.47 -0.51
CA SER A 744 20.25 22.10 -0.25
C SER A 744 20.11 23.61 -0.22
N GLY A 745 20.26 24.21 0.93
CA GLY A 745 20.38 25.67 1.07
C GLY A 745 21.55 26.28 0.27
N GLU A 746 22.54 25.49 -0.09
CA GLU A 746 23.65 25.92 -0.95
C GLU A 746 23.27 26.12 -2.40
N GLN A 747 22.33 25.32 -2.93
CA GLN A 747 21.82 25.47 -4.31
C GLN A 747 20.97 26.74 -4.50
N LEU A 748 20.48 27.32 -3.41
CA LEU A 748 19.75 28.59 -3.41
C LEU A 748 20.68 29.81 -3.30
N LYS A 749 22.00 29.62 -3.20
CA LYS A 749 22.94 30.73 -3.12
C LYS A 749 22.93 31.54 -4.42
N GLY A 750 22.56 32.80 -4.28
CA GLY A 750 22.40 33.71 -5.43
C GLY A 750 21.00 33.70 -6.07
N LEU A 751 20.05 32.94 -5.54
CA LEU A 751 18.65 33.08 -5.92
C LEU A 751 18.10 34.37 -5.31
N GLU A 752 17.38 35.15 -6.11
CA GLU A 752 16.72 36.39 -5.68
C GLU A 752 15.23 36.29 -5.93
N LEU A 753 14.43 36.67 -4.95
CA LEU A 753 12.98 36.69 -5.04
C LEU A 753 12.42 37.94 -4.38
N LYS A 754 11.59 38.66 -5.11
CA LYS A 754 10.87 39.83 -4.61
C LYS A 754 9.40 39.73 -4.97
N THR A 755 8.55 40.01 -4.00
CA THR A 755 7.08 40.07 -4.18
C THR A 755 6.54 41.43 -3.80
N GLU A 756 5.50 41.85 -4.51
CA GLU A 756 4.71 43.04 -4.21
C GLU A 756 3.22 42.66 -4.16
N VAL A 757 2.57 42.94 -3.03
CA VAL A 757 1.13 42.73 -2.89
C VAL A 757 0.39 43.95 -3.40
N LEU A 758 -0.47 43.77 -4.39
CA LEU A 758 -1.28 44.81 -5.02
C LEU A 758 -2.68 44.84 -4.40
N LYS A 759 -3.48 45.84 -4.78
CA LYS A 759 -4.87 45.97 -4.35
C LYS A 759 -5.70 44.73 -4.72
N ASP A 760 -5.53 44.25 -5.95
CA ASP A 760 -6.34 43.16 -6.53
C ASP A 760 -5.47 42.00 -7.05
N GLY A 761 -4.30 41.77 -6.44
CA GLY A 761 -3.38 40.72 -6.85
C GLY A 761 -2.03 40.81 -6.17
N TRP A 762 -1.04 40.19 -6.77
CA TRP A 762 0.36 40.34 -6.40
C TRP A 762 1.29 40.09 -7.58
N LYS A 763 2.47 40.64 -7.50
CA LYS A 763 3.55 40.47 -8.46
C LYS A 763 4.73 39.77 -7.81
N CYS A 764 5.53 39.13 -8.63
CA CYS A 764 6.73 38.48 -8.20
C CYS A 764 7.80 38.51 -9.29
N GLU A 765 9.00 38.84 -8.90
CA GLU A 765 10.19 38.60 -9.72
C GLU A 765 11.11 37.59 -9.06
N LEU A 766 11.60 36.68 -9.86
CA LEU A 766 12.43 35.57 -9.43
C LEU A 766 13.66 35.49 -10.37
N PHE A 767 14.85 35.44 -9.77
CA PHE A 767 16.09 35.08 -10.45
C PHE A 767 16.60 33.75 -9.93
N ILE A 768 16.86 32.80 -10.84
CA ILE A 768 17.40 31.48 -10.57
C ILE A 768 18.77 31.39 -11.21
N PRO A 769 19.88 31.39 -10.45
CA PRO A 769 21.22 31.29 -11.06
C PRO A 769 21.44 29.91 -11.67
N PHE A 770 22.16 29.80 -12.76
CA PHE A 770 22.45 28.49 -13.37
C PHE A 770 23.33 27.61 -12.50
N THR A 771 23.99 28.15 -11.49
CA THR A 771 24.67 27.35 -10.47
C THR A 771 23.72 26.51 -9.62
N ALA A 772 22.42 26.78 -9.65
CA ALA A 772 21.39 25.94 -9.01
C ALA A 772 21.15 24.60 -9.75
N PHE A 773 21.58 24.50 -11.00
CA PHE A 773 21.42 23.32 -11.85
C PHE A 773 22.76 22.63 -12.04
N GLU A 774 22.80 21.31 -11.81
CA GLU A 774 24.03 20.52 -11.98
C GLU A 774 24.53 20.52 -13.46
N GLU A 775 23.61 20.73 -14.41
CA GLU A 775 23.88 20.81 -15.84
C GLU A 775 24.53 22.15 -16.24
N GLY A 776 24.45 23.16 -15.37
CA GLY A 776 24.98 24.50 -15.61
C GLY A 776 24.14 25.32 -16.57
N ALA A 777 24.76 26.33 -17.22
CA ALA A 777 24.09 27.26 -18.09
C ALA A 777 23.75 26.64 -19.46
N PRO A 778 22.52 26.82 -20.01
CA PRO A 778 22.15 26.37 -21.34
C PRO A 778 22.82 27.30 -22.40
N LYS A 779 22.92 26.79 -23.63
CA LYS A 779 23.27 27.59 -24.81
C LYS A 779 22.00 28.13 -25.47
N ALA A 780 22.16 29.20 -26.23
CA ALA A 780 21.07 29.72 -27.05
C ALA A 780 20.60 28.65 -28.05
N GLY A 781 19.31 28.33 -28.01
CA GLY A 781 18.68 27.27 -28.78
C GLY A 781 18.50 25.96 -28.00
N ASP A 782 19.08 25.82 -26.79
CA ASP A 782 18.84 24.65 -25.94
C ASP A 782 17.38 24.63 -25.46
N ILE A 783 16.88 23.40 -25.21
CA ILE A 783 15.50 23.15 -24.80
C ILE A 783 15.49 22.30 -23.55
N TRP A 784 14.85 22.79 -22.50
CA TRP A 784 14.59 22.02 -21.29
C TRP A 784 13.12 21.58 -21.22
N ASN A 785 12.82 20.43 -20.65
CA ASN A 785 11.44 20.11 -20.29
C ASN A 785 11.01 21.01 -19.12
N PHE A 786 9.81 21.57 -19.22
CA PHE A 786 9.34 22.62 -18.33
C PHE A 786 7.85 22.49 -18.03
N ASN A 787 7.50 22.73 -16.79
CA ASN A 787 6.11 22.92 -16.37
C ASN A 787 6.04 23.93 -15.25
N MET A 788 4.98 24.72 -15.25
CA MET A 788 4.69 25.64 -14.16
C MET A 788 3.24 25.45 -13.74
N VAL A 789 3.03 25.31 -12.44
CA VAL A 789 1.72 25.11 -11.82
C VAL A 789 1.40 26.33 -10.97
N ARG A 790 0.19 26.83 -11.11
CA ARG A 790 -0.38 27.85 -10.26
C ARG A 790 -1.42 27.20 -9.37
N ASN A 791 -1.17 27.23 -8.05
CA ASN A 791 -2.05 26.70 -7.02
C ASN A 791 -2.85 27.84 -6.39
N LYS A 792 -4.13 27.97 -6.74
CA LYS A 792 -5.07 28.79 -6.00
C LYS A 792 -5.87 27.89 -5.07
N LEU A 793 -5.47 27.83 -3.81
CA LEU A 793 -6.02 26.89 -2.81
C LEU A 793 -7.11 27.53 -1.92
N THR A 794 -7.40 28.81 -2.14
CA THR A 794 -8.50 29.55 -1.51
C THR A 794 -9.75 29.48 -2.36
N GLU A 795 -10.93 29.59 -1.76
CA GLU A 795 -12.18 29.53 -2.51
C GLU A 795 -12.40 30.79 -3.38
N PRO A 796 -12.91 30.65 -4.60
CA PRO A 796 -13.04 29.40 -5.34
C PRO A 796 -11.67 28.84 -5.73
N ARG A 797 -11.46 27.54 -5.48
CA ARG A 797 -10.19 26.87 -5.79
C ARG A 797 -9.97 26.71 -7.28
N GLU A 798 -8.74 26.92 -7.71
CA GLU A 798 -8.32 26.64 -9.08
C GLU A 798 -6.83 26.23 -9.11
N VAL A 799 -6.56 25.11 -9.76
CA VAL A 799 -5.21 24.66 -10.04
C VAL A 799 -5.04 24.61 -11.55
N ILE A 800 -4.07 25.34 -12.06
CA ILE A 800 -3.78 25.44 -13.48
C ILE A 800 -2.29 25.25 -13.74
N ALA A 801 -1.95 24.79 -14.94
CA ALA A 801 -0.57 24.50 -15.30
C ALA A 801 -0.26 24.89 -16.75
N THR A 802 1.02 25.02 -17.05
CA THR A 802 1.48 25.23 -18.44
C THR A 802 1.51 23.93 -19.25
N SER A 803 1.28 22.79 -18.60
CA SER A 803 1.27 21.48 -19.24
C SER A 803 0.10 20.62 -18.76
N LEU A 804 -0.38 19.73 -19.65
CA LEU A 804 -1.45 18.77 -19.34
C LEU A 804 -0.92 17.63 -18.47
N THR A 805 -0.93 17.79 -17.18
CA THR A 805 -0.35 16.81 -16.24
C THR A 805 -1.36 15.78 -15.70
N LEU A 806 -2.63 15.89 -16.09
CA LEU A 806 -3.75 15.05 -15.62
C LEU A 806 -3.93 15.06 -14.10
N GLY A 807 -3.66 16.21 -13.47
CA GLY A 807 -3.77 16.41 -12.04
C GLY A 807 -2.59 15.89 -11.21
N ASN A 808 -1.59 15.31 -11.84
CA ASN A 808 -0.32 14.96 -11.20
C ASN A 808 0.81 15.87 -11.67
N HIS A 809 1.19 16.85 -10.85
CA HIS A 809 2.23 17.83 -11.20
C HIS A 809 3.59 17.19 -11.53
N HIS A 810 3.85 15.99 -11.03
CA HIS A 810 5.06 15.21 -11.32
C HIS A 810 4.94 14.29 -12.55
N ASN A 811 3.91 14.45 -13.38
CA ASN A 811 3.79 13.75 -14.66
C ASN A 811 4.68 14.42 -15.73
N TYR A 812 5.98 14.28 -15.56
CA TYR A 812 7.00 14.93 -16.40
C TYR A 812 7.01 14.46 -17.85
N ASN A 813 6.44 13.29 -18.14
CA ASN A 813 6.23 12.86 -19.52
C ASN A 813 5.32 13.81 -20.32
N MET A 814 4.55 14.63 -19.62
CA MET A 814 3.61 15.58 -20.19
C MET A 814 4.12 17.02 -20.21
N TYR A 815 5.31 17.28 -19.68
CA TYR A 815 5.85 18.63 -19.62
C TYR A 815 6.03 19.24 -21.01
N GLY A 816 5.71 20.52 -21.14
CA GLY A 816 6.07 21.35 -22.26
C GLY A 816 7.60 21.55 -22.35
N LYS A 817 8.02 22.40 -23.20
CA LYS A 817 9.42 22.70 -23.49
C LYS A 817 9.68 24.18 -23.26
N LEU A 818 10.80 24.54 -22.65
CA LEU A 818 11.31 25.88 -22.53
C LEU A 818 12.54 26.00 -23.43
N GLU A 819 12.42 26.74 -24.52
CA GLU A 819 13.51 27.09 -25.44
C GLU A 819 14.24 28.34 -24.95
N PHE A 820 15.55 28.27 -24.82
CA PHE A 820 16.40 29.41 -24.51
C PHE A 820 16.69 30.17 -25.82
N ALA A 821 15.84 31.16 -26.13
CA ALA A 821 15.92 31.89 -27.39
C ALA A 821 17.26 32.61 -27.56
N LYS A 822 17.67 32.83 -28.85
CA LYS A 822 18.91 33.54 -29.24
C LYS A 822 18.84 35.00 -28.89
#